data_791f250c315d8c5b01894d54f807e279
#
_entry.id   791f250c315d8c5b01894d54f807e279
#
_cell.length_a   1.000
_cell.length_b   1.000
_cell.length_c   1.000
_cell.angle_alpha   90.00
_cell.angle_beta   90.00
_cell.angle_gamma   90.00
#
_symmetry.space_group_name_H-M   'P 1'
#
loop_
_entity.id
_entity.type
_entity.pdbx_description
1 polymer ?
#
loop_
_entity_poly.entity_id
_entity_poly.type
_entity_poly.pdbx_seq_one_letter_code
_entity_poly.pdbx_strand_id
1 'polypeptide(L)'
;MDSLQEALENAFLKYANNTAIEVENHTLTYAELQNQSLNFLAFLRAKKWGGGQNSLFVFGYRELEVYVSILACALGHITFIPLNPKFPKERLKNIIKRVGDAPLLLCPSCVESFKKLGDSLPPLRIFSFDESLQQEFPKHEFIAIPQQNNAQNSHQEQDLQTPTQDSAPAYLLFTSGSTGIPKGVLVTRKNLANYCQRIQSLYHFAPQDRISQFFDITFDLSMHDIFCTLLCGATLVVIPHKNLLNPIPFLVSKGIHILFAVPSLLAYLQKFKALKPNVLPNLKVALFCGEALPTSLALDFAKVAPNALLDNLYGPTEATISFTQYRLIGEGGISKCGIPKQVYEILPLGLPYEDLQVSLRDEKGVEVSQGEAGEIWLGGDQVALGYYKDAEKTSEKFIIENGVRWYKTGDLGRFDESFNAYCFCGRIDEQVKIQGFRVELLEIDNALYQASGAQSRAILLEQDNLKTLYGVCETNAVDSKQILELLRAKLPFYMLPSRIFALEKFPLNANGKVDRKAITQWVAQNIESQNISKEKLDDTSKDKPSLENNAMYFLDYGKEMFALTQKLFKIPRSLSGNGNRETLKILQECLENLKIYEVPSGTKAFDWEIPKEWNVKDAYIITPSGEKICNFKENNLHLMGYSIPCECSLTFNELESHLYVLENQPSAIPYITSYYKERWGFCLTFSDFCTLREQYKDSPQKFQIHIDSCLESGSLSYAELYIQGKSKQEIVFSTYICHPQMVNNELSGIALAYALGKILSQRENPYSVRILFLPETIGSIYYLSRHLEHLQASCIAGFVLTCIGDCRNYSVLHSREGNNLADRAAKHILKHYYKDFKEYSYLERGSDERQYCAPNVDLPFCTLMRTKFGAYPEYHTSLDDLSLVSAQSFADSLQYVWRILRTLELNGIYQNTILCEPQLGKRGLYPTLSTKDSINQIKDMRNLLMYCDGKKDLLEIAEICNINLLAMQEWIEKFLTHNLLKRIER
;
A
#
# COMPACT_ATOMS: atom_id res chain seq x y z
N MET A 1 -25.49 0.23 35.39
CA MET A 1 -24.66 -0.19 34.24
C MET A 1 -23.28 -0.42 34.75
N ASP A 2 -22.72 -1.57 34.49
CA ASP A 2 -21.35 -1.86 34.86
C ASP A 2 -20.40 -0.87 34.22
N SER A 3 -19.38 -0.42 34.93
CA SER A 3 -18.35 0.46 34.37
C SER A 3 -17.65 -0.26 33.21
N LEU A 4 -17.01 0.48 32.32
CA LEU A 4 -16.21 -0.11 31.22
C LEU A 4 -15.18 -1.13 31.74
N GLN A 5 -14.61 -0.90 32.89
CA GLN A 5 -13.69 -1.80 33.56
C GLN A 5 -14.35 -3.13 33.93
N GLU A 6 -15.49 -3.09 34.65
CA GLU A 6 -16.23 -4.30 35.04
C GLU A 6 -16.65 -5.11 33.83
N ALA A 7 -17.11 -4.43 32.76
CA ALA A 7 -17.50 -5.09 31.52
C ALA A 7 -16.32 -5.83 30.88
N LEU A 8 -15.12 -5.23 30.85
CA LEU A 8 -13.88 -5.86 30.35
C LEU A 8 -13.44 -7.02 31.25
N GLU A 9 -13.43 -6.84 32.58
CA GLU A 9 -13.05 -7.90 33.54
C GLU A 9 -13.97 -9.12 33.42
N ASN A 10 -15.27 -8.89 33.29
CA ASN A 10 -16.26 -9.94 33.05
C ASN A 10 -16.04 -10.67 31.72
N ALA A 11 -15.70 -9.94 30.65
CA ALA A 11 -15.39 -10.53 29.36
C ALA A 11 -14.12 -11.38 29.42
N PHE A 12 -13.06 -10.91 30.07
CA PHE A 12 -11.81 -11.65 30.26
C PHE A 12 -11.99 -12.94 31.05
N LEU A 13 -12.80 -12.90 32.10
CA LEU A 13 -13.15 -14.10 32.88
C LEU A 13 -13.97 -15.10 32.06
N LYS A 14 -15.01 -14.60 31.39
CA LYS A 14 -15.96 -15.45 30.67
C LYS A 14 -15.36 -16.12 29.44
N TYR A 15 -14.47 -15.42 28.73
CA TYR A 15 -13.92 -15.83 27.45
C TYR A 15 -12.40 -16.12 27.50
N ALA A 16 -11.84 -16.41 28.67
CA ALA A 16 -10.42 -16.53 28.96
C ALA A 16 -9.63 -17.34 27.90
N ASN A 17 -10.20 -18.43 27.41
CA ASN A 17 -9.56 -19.33 26.44
C ASN A 17 -9.81 -18.96 24.97
N ASN A 18 -10.68 -18.00 24.70
CA ASN A 18 -10.93 -17.56 23.33
C ASN A 18 -9.73 -16.75 22.81
N THR A 19 -9.52 -16.74 21.51
CA THR A 19 -8.60 -15.82 20.86
C THR A 19 -9.15 -14.40 20.98
N ALA A 20 -8.40 -13.50 21.61
CA ALA A 20 -8.78 -12.10 21.78
C ALA A 20 -8.32 -11.24 20.60
N ILE A 21 -7.08 -11.45 20.15
CA ILE A 21 -6.46 -10.60 19.15
C ILE A 21 -5.49 -11.38 18.25
N GLU A 22 -5.50 -11.05 16.96
CA GLU A 22 -4.49 -11.46 15.97
C GLU A 22 -3.82 -10.22 15.38
N VAL A 23 -2.51 -10.09 15.58
CA VAL A 23 -1.68 -9.03 15.00
C VAL A 23 -0.54 -9.68 14.23
N GLU A 24 -0.56 -9.61 12.91
CA GLU A 24 0.41 -10.29 12.03
C GLU A 24 0.56 -11.79 12.35
N ASN A 25 1.69 -12.18 12.94
CA ASN A 25 1.99 -13.57 13.33
C ASN A 25 1.78 -13.83 14.83
N HIS A 26 1.26 -12.85 15.58
CA HIS A 26 1.02 -12.97 17.01
C HIS A 26 -0.46 -13.15 17.29
N THR A 27 -0.78 -14.14 18.10
CA THR A 27 -2.15 -14.42 18.55
C THR A 27 -2.15 -14.53 20.07
N LEU A 28 -3.04 -13.82 20.73
CA LEU A 28 -3.23 -13.90 22.18
C LEU A 28 -4.67 -14.30 22.49
N THR A 29 -4.81 -15.14 23.51
CA THR A 29 -6.09 -15.40 24.17
C THR A 29 -6.51 -14.24 25.04
N TYR A 30 -7.77 -14.21 25.48
CA TYR A 30 -8.28 -13.21 26.43
C TYR A 30 -7.47 -13.21 27.74
N ALA A 31 -7.14 -14.39 28.27
CA ALA A 31 -6.32 -14.50 29.48
C ALA A 31 -4.89 -13.96 29.30
N GLU A 32 -4.25 -14.27 28.16
CA GLU A 32 -2.91 -13.76 27.88
C GLU A 32 -2.91 -12.24 27.67
N LEU A 33 -3.88 -11.71 26.94
CA LEU A 33 -4.02 -10.28 26.69
C LEU A 33 -4.30 -9.53 27.99
N GLN A 34 -5.19 -10.05 28.84
CA GLN A 34 -5.43 -9.51 30.19
C GLN A 34 -4.16 -9.47 31.02
N ASN A 35 -3.43 -10.59 31.08
CA ASN A 35 -2.21 -10.69 31.86
C ASN A 35 -1.15 -9.69 31.41
N GLN A 36 -0.91 -9.56 30.10
CA GLN A 36 0.02 -8.56 29.57
C GLN A 36 -0.42 -7.14 29.90
N SER A 37 -1.70 -6.83 29.80
CA SER A 37 -2.25 -5.50 30.13
C SER A 37 -2.14 -5.19 31.61
N LEU A 38 -2.43 -6.14 32.50
CA LEU A 38 -2.28 -5.97 33.95
C LEU A 38 -0.83 -5.84 34.37
N ASN A 39 0.09 -6.60 33.77
CA ASN A 39 1.53 -6.48 34.01
C ASN A 39 2.04 -5.09 33.62
N PHE A 40 1.63 -4.59 32.46
CA PHE A 40 1.98 -3.24 32.04
C PHE A 40 1.37 -2.17 32.98
N LEU A 41 0.13 -2.34 33.41
CA LEU A 41 -0.52 -1.45 34.38
C LEU A 41 0.20 -1.46 35.74
N ALA A 42 0.61 -2.63 36.24
CA ALA A 42 1.37 -2.77 37.47
C ALA A 42 2.73 -2.06 37.35
N PHE A 43 3.41 -2.19 36.23
CA PHE A 43 4.64 -1.47 35.92
C PHE A 43 4.43 0.06 35.98
N LEU A 44 3.38 0.58 35.33
CA LEU A 44 3.04 2.01 35.34
C LEU A 44 2.83 2.50 36.77
N ARG A 45 2.08 1.75 37.62
CA ARG A 45 1.82 2.08 39.02
C ARG A 45 3.08 2.06 39.86
N ALA A 46 3.96 1.06 39.71
CA ALA A 46 5.21 0.93 40.45
C ALA A 46 6.18 2.12 40.24
N LYS A 47 6.12 2.75 39.08
CA LYS A 47 6.94 3.93 38.74
C LYS A 47 6.39 5.24 39.31
N LYS A 48 5.45 5.18 40.29
CA LYS A 48 4.84 6.33 40.96
C LYS A 48 4.43 7.44 39.98
N TRP A 49 3.65 7.03 38.99
CA TRP A 49 3.05 7.98 38.14
C TRP A 49 2.00 8.76 38.91
N GLY A 50 2.32 9.98 39.26
CA GLY A 50 1.47 10.76 40.11
C GLY A 50 1.76 12.24 39.93
N GLY A 51 0.72 12.95 39.75
CA GLY A 51 0.66 14.41 39.67
C GLY A 51 -0.55 14.84 38.88
N GLY A 52 -1.74 14.45 39.30
CA GLY A 52 -3.01 15.10 38.89
C GLY A 52 -3.57 14.81 37.49
N GLN A 53 -2.86 14.25 36.57
CA GLN A 53 -3.42 13.82 35.25
C GLN A 53 -2.99 12.41 34.92
N ASN A 54 -3.94 11.46 35.01
CA ASN A 54 -3.73 10.07 34.59
C ASN A 54 -3.87 9.94 33.07
N SER A 55 -2.82 10.29 32.32
CA SER A 55 -2.82 10.21 30.83
C SER A 55 -1.54 9.55 30.33
N LEU A 56 -1.62 8.73 29.28
CA LEU A 56 -0.49 8.07 28.64
C LEU A 56 -0.46 8.36 27.15
N PHE A 57 0.64 8.91 26.66
CA PHE A 57 0.92 8.93 25.24
C PHE A 57 1.34 7.55 24.76
N VAL A 58 0.78 7.08 23.65
CA VAL A 58 1.22 5.86 22.99
C VAL A 58 1.71 6.20 21.59
N PHE A 59 3.04 6.10 21.42
CA PHE A 59 3.70 6.31 20.14
C PHE A 59 3.87 4.97 19.44
N GLY A 60 2.88 4.62 18.66
CA GLY A 60 2.75 3.32 18.00
C GLY A 60 1.73 3.37 16.86
N TYR A 61 1.60 2.24 16.14
CA TYR A 61 0.70 2.18 14.99
C TYR A 61 -0.28 1.00 15.04
N ARG A 62 0.17 -0.23 14.80
CA ARG A 62 -0.64 -1.47 14.73
C ARG A 62 0.02 -2.65 15.42
N GLU A 63 0.98 -2.39 16.28
CA GLU A 63 1.72 -3.39 17.02
C GLU A 63 0.90 -3.88 18.22
N LEU A 64 1.21 -5.09 18.69
CA LEU A 64 0.54 -5.71 19.82
C LEU A 64 0.60 -4.82 21.09
N GLU A 65 1.73 -4.17 21.33
CA GLU A 65 1.97 -3.31 22.49
C GLU A 65 0.99 -2.12 22.54
N VAL A 66 0.52 -1.65 21.41
CA VAL A 66 -0.51 -0.60 21.32
C VAL A 66 -1.81 -1.09 21.93
N TYR A 67 -2.28 -2.29 21.57
CA TYR A 67 -3.54 -2.86 22.08
C TYR A 67 -3.44 -3.23 23.55
N VAL A 68 -2.32 -3.78 23.97
CA VAL A 68 -2.01 -4.04 25.38
C VAL A 68 -2.07 -2.74 26.19
N SER A 69 -1.50 -1.65 25.67
CA SER A 69 -1.50 -0.35 26.38
C SER A 69 -2.88 0.31 26.42
N ILE A 70 -3.70 0.19 25.36
CA ILE A 70 -5.09 0.66 25.34
C ILE A 70 -5.89 -0.02 26.46
N LEU A 71 -5.74 -1.34 26.59
CA LEU A 71 -6.44 -2.11 27.60
C LEU A 71 -5.91 -1.84 29.01
N ALA A 72 -4.60 -1.69 29.18
CA ALA A 72 -4.01 -1.27 30.44
C ALA A 72 -4.54 0.09 30.89
N CYS A 73 -4.69 1.04 29.95
CA CYS A 73 -5.30 2.34 30.22
C CYS A 73 -6.78 2.20 30.62
N ALA A 74 -7.53 1.36 29.90
CA ALA A 74 -8.94 1.10 30.20
C ALA A 74 -9.12 0.45 31.58
N LEU A 75 -8.30 -0.53 31.95
CA LEU A 75 -8.33 -1.19 33.25
C LEU A 75 -7.80 -0.30 34.40
N GLY A 76 -6.91 0.63 34.07
CA GLY A 76 -6.21 1.48 35.05
C GLY A 76 -6.78 2.87 35.25
N HIS A 77 -7.91 3.24 34.66
CA HIS A 77 -8.46 4.60 34.66
C HIS A 77 -7.49 5.66 34.14
N ILE A 78 -6.73 5.31 33.09
CA ILE A 78 -5.74 6.15 32.44
C ILE A 78 -6.33 6.65 31.12
N THR A 79 -6.18 7.93 30.85
CA THR A 79 -6.60 8.50 29.54
C THR A 79 -5.59 8.12 28.46
N PHE A 80 -6.02 7.34 27.49
CA PHE A 80 -5.24 6.95 26.34
C PHE A 80 -5.10 8.10 25.35
N ILE A 81 -3.88 8.42 24.91
CA ILE A 81 -3.58 9.47 23.95
C ILE A 81 -2.71 8.92 22.83
N PRO A 82 -3.25 8.53 21.68
CA PRO A 82 -2.45 7.99 20.60
C PRO A 82 -1.66 9.05 19.85
N LEU A 83 -0.42 8.69 19.49
CA LEU A 83 0.48 9.49 18.66
C LEU A 83 0.92 8.65 17.46
N ASN A 84 0.45 8.98 16.25
CA ASN A 84 0.85 8.28 15.05
C ASN A 84 2.27 8.70 14.63
N PRO A 85 3.23 7.75 14.51
CA PRO A 85 4.62 8.02 14.10
C PRO A 85 4.76 8.64 12.70
N LYS A 86 3.72 8.53 11.86
CA LYS A 86 3.68 9.09 10.50
C LYS A 86 3.20 10.55 10.46
N PHE A 87 2.76 11.10 11.59
CA PHE A 87 2.35 12.51 11.62
C PHE A 87 3.56 13.45 11.52
N PRO A 88 3.37 14.63 10.93
CA PRO A 88 4.39 15.66 10.89
C PRO A 88 4.91 16.01 12.28
N LYS A 89 6.22 16.25 12.37
CA LYS A 89 6.94 16.59 13.60
C LYS A 89 6.30 17.72 14.39
N GLU A 90 5.91 18.81 13.73
CA GLU A 90 5.29 19.95 14.39
C GLU A 90 3.90 19.62 14.96
N ARG A 91 3.13 18.75 14.30
CA ARG A 91 1.84 18.29 14.81
C ARG A 91 2.01 17.48 16.09
N LEU A 92 2.93 16.52 16.11
CA LEU A 92 3.25 15.72 17.32
C LEU A 92 3.70 16.61 18.47
N LYS A 93 4.60 17.55 18.19
CA LYS A 93 5.09 18.52 19.16
C LYS A 93 3.98 19.40 19.75
N ASN A 94 3.05 19.85 18.92
CA ASN A 94 1.92 20.67 19.35
C ASN A 94 0.96 19.85 20.24
N ILE A 95 0.68 18.59 19.90
CA ILE A 95 -0.14 17.69 20.74
C ILE A 95 0.53 17.49 22.10
N ILE A 96 1.81 17.10 22.12
CA ILE A 96 2.57 16.86 23.35
C ILE A 96 2.62 18.13 24.22
N LYS A 97 2.92 19.28 23.66
CA LYS A 97 2.93 20.55 24.40
C LYS A 97 1.56 20.92 24.98
N ARG A 98 0.47 20.66 24.23
CA ARG A 98 -0.89 20.98 24.69
C ARG A 98 -1.33 20.11 25.85
N VAL A 99 -0.98 18.82 25.83
CA VAL A 99 -1.27 17.89 26.91
C VAL A 99 -0.39 18.20 28.14
N GLY A 100 0.91 18.33 27.93
CA GLY A 100 1.88 18.64 28.97
C GLY A 100 2.52 17.37 29.54
N ASP A 101 2.58 17.27 30.86
CA ASP A 101 3.36 16.29 31.62
C ASP A 101 2.65 14.90 31.66
N ALA A 102 2.62 14.21 30.53
CA ALA A 102 2.18 12.81 30.43
C ALA A 102 3.35 11.96 29.92
N PRO A 103 3.57 10.75 30.48
CA PRO A 103 4.59 9.85 29.97
C PRO A 103 4.22 9.30 28.58
N LEU A 104 5.23 8.82 27.87
CA LEU A 104 5.10 8.27 26.52
C LEU A 104 5.54 6.81 26.51
N LEU A 105 4.68 5.92 26.04
CA LEU A 105 5.07 4.58 25.64
C LEU A 105 5.63 4.64 24.21
N LEU A 106 6.86 4.20 24.02
CA LEU A 106 7.50 4.03 22.72
C LEU A 106 7.44 2.56 22.29
N CYS A 107 6.63 2.28 21.29
CA CYS A 107 6.53 0.93 20.73
C CYS A 107 7.81 0.53 19.96
N PRO A 108 8.25 -0.76 20.02
CA PRO A 108 9.53 -1.21 19.46
C PRO A 108 9.72 -0.89 17.97
N SER A 109 8.70 -1.09 17.15
CA SER A 109 8.76 -0.80 15.71
C SER A 109 8.90 0.69 15.38
N CYS A 110 8.66 1.59 16.36
CA CYS A 110 8.64 3.04 16.19
C CYS A 110 9.91 3.74 16.66
N VAL A 111 10.91 3.00 17.15
CA VAL A 111 12.19 3.53 17.63
C VAL A 111 12.88 4.39 16.58
N GLU A 112 13.00 3.91 15.34
CA GLU A 112 13.62 4.66 14.25
C GLU A 112 12.85 5.94 13.87
N SER A 113 11.53 5.92 14.00
CA SER A 113 10.70 7.12 13.81
C SER A 113 10.90 8.10 14.96
N PHE A 114 11.04 7.61 16.19
CA PHE A 114 11.33 8.43 17.37
C PHE A 114 12.73 9.06 17.28
N LYS A 115 13.76 8.33 16.83
CA LYS A 115 15.13 8.87 16.63
C LYS A 115 15.15 10.14 15.76
N LYS A 116 14.30 10.21 14.74
CA LYS A 116 14.18 11.40 13.87
C LYS A 116 13.50 12.59 14.53
N LEU A 117 12.76 12.37 15.60
CA LEU A 117 11.90 13.35 16.27
C LEU A 117 12.43 13.79 17.63
N GLY A 118 13.11 12.88 18.36
CA GLY A 118 13.40 12.97 19.78
C GLY A 118 14.00 14.30 20.21
N ASP A 119 15.05 14.77 19.50
CA ASP A 119 15.72 16.03 19.84
C ASP A 119 14.84 17.27 19.78
N SER A 120 13.76 17.23 19.05
CA SER A 120 12.84 18.34 18.86
C SER A 120 11.65 18.34 19.80
N LEU A 121 11.38 17.21 20.44
CA LEU A 121 10.30 17.10 21.41
C LEU A 121 10.69 17.75 22.74
N PRO A 122 9.74 18.23 23.54
CA PRO A 122 10.03 18.66 24.89
C PRO A 122 10.57 17.49 25.73
N PRO A 123 11.26 17.72 26.86
CA PRO A 123 11.65 16.64 27.78
C PRO A 123 10.44 15.77 28.13
N LEU A 124 10.59 14.46 28.03
CA LEU A 124 9.53 13.47 28.26
C LEU A 124 10.07 12.35 29.15
N ARG A 125 9.19 11.75 29.94
CA ARG A 125 9.40 10.43 30.53
C ARG A 125 8.92 9.37 29.53
N ILE A 126 9.81 8.46 29.12
CA ILE A 126 9.57 7.50 28.05
C ILE A 126 9.70 6.08 28.58
N PHE A 127 8.65 5.30 28.42
CA PHE A 127 8.67 3.86 28.65
C PHE A 127 9.08 3.17 27.35
N SER A 128 10.18 2.41 27.39
CA SER A 128 10.74 1.75 26.21
C SER A 128 11.21 0.34 26.51
N PHE A 129 11.15 -0.52 25.55
CA PHE A 129 11.77 -1.86 25.57
C PHE A 129 13.26 -1.82 25.16
N ASP A 130 13.77 -0.67 24.74
CA ASP A 130 15.17 -0.43 24.33
C ASP A 130 15.86 0.55 25.30
N GLU A 131 16.75 0.01 26.14
CA GLU A 131 17.50 0.78 27.13
C GLU A 131 18.61 1.64 26.52
N SER A 132 19.09 1.31 25.32
CA SER A 132 20.18 2.03 24.66
C SER A 132 19.83 3.48 24.31
N LEU A 133 18.56 3.79 24.16
CA LEU A 133 18.05 5.12 23.81
C LEU A 133 18.35 6.21 24.83
N GLN A 134 18.59 5.86 26.09
CA GLN A 134 18.95 6.83 27.14
C GLN A 134 20.25 7.58 26.80
N GLN A 135 21.20 6.91 26.19
CA GLN A 135 22.48 7.53 25.80
C GLN A 135 22.34 8.43 24.58
N GLU A 136 21.46 8.06 23.64
CA GLU A 136 21.22 8.87 22.43
C GLU A 136 20.41 10.15 22.70
N PHE A 137 19.50 10.13 23.70
CA PHE A 137 18.60 11.24 24.00
C PHE A 137 18.63 11.65 25.47
N PRO A 138 19.73 12.26 25.94
CA PRO A 138 19.94 12.53 27.37
C PRO A 138 18.94 13.52 27.98
N LYS A 139 18.20 14.28 27.19
CA LYS A 139 17.17 15.20 27.70
C LYS A 139 15.86 14.52 28.08
N HIS A 140 15.65 13.27 27.67
CA HIS A 140 14.49 12.46 28.02
C HIS A 140 14.86 11.47 29.14
N GLU A 141 13.89 11.17 29.99
CA GLU A 141 14.02 10.12 30.99
C GLU A 141 13.51 8.80 30.41
N PHE A 142 14.40 7.87 30.08
CA PHE A 142 14.01 6.54 29.61
C PHE A 142 13.88 5.58 30.80
N ILE A 143 12.78 4.83 30.81
CA ILE A 143 12.49 3.80 31.80
C ILE A 143 12.25 2.49 31.06
N ALA A 144 13.14 1.51 31.29
CA ALA A 144 13.05 0.20 30.70
C ALA A 144 11.78 -0.55 31.13
N ILE A 145 11.10 -1.14 30.16
CA ILE A 145 10.01 -2.09 30.39
C ILE A 145 10.66 -3.48 30.45
N PRO A 146 10.52 -4.25 31.55
CA PRO A 146 11.10 -5.57 31.64
C PRO A 146 10.57 -6.50 30.55
N GLN A 147 11.45 -7.15 29.78
CA GLN A 147 11.07 -8.26 28.93
C GLN A 147 10.64 -9.43 29.83
N GLN A 148 9.44 -9.95 29.62
CA GLN A 148 8.90 -11.00 30.47
C GLN A 148 9.70 -12.30 30.33
N ASN A 149 10.39 -12.70 31.41
CA ASN A 149 10.65 -14.08 31.76
C ASN A 149 10.47 -14.20 33.28
N ASN A 150 9.42 -14.96 33.67
CA ASN A 150 9.16 -15.39 35.05
C ASN A 150 8.85 -14.30 36.09
N ALA A 151 7.64 -13.77 36.09
CA ALA A 151 7.03 -13.25 37.31
C ALA A 151 6.03 -14.30 37.85
N GLN A 152 6.52 -15.18 38.74
CA GLN A 152 5.62 -15.90 39.63
C GLN A 152 4.97 -14.91 40.60
N ASN A 153 3.64 -14.91 40.60
CA ASN A 153 2.73 -14.51 41.65
C ASN A 153 3.27 -13.66 42.82
N SER A 154 2.96 -12.37 42.78
CA SER A 154 2.70 -11.61 43.98
C SER A 154 1.37 -10.86 43.82
N HIS A 155 0.28 -11.60 43.98
CA HIS A 155 -1.02 -11.01 44.29
C HIS A 155 -0.92 -10.44 45.71
N GLN A 156 -0.54 -9.17 45.84
CA GLN A 156 -0.96 -8.36 47.00
C GLN A 156 -2.18 -7.57 46.53
N GLU A 157 -3.34 -8.08 46.91
CA GLU A 157 -4.57 -7.29 46.98
C GLU A 157 -4.31 -6.13 47.93
N GLN A 158 -3.96 -4.97 47.38
CA GLN A 158 -4.08 -3.70 48.12
C GLN A 158 -5.31 -2.97 47.55
N ASP A 159 -6.23 -2.74 48.46
CA ASP A 159 -7.51 -2.06 48.38
C ASP A 159 -7.62 -1.08 47.19
N LEU A 160 -8.38 -1.45 46.20
CA LEU A 160 -8.89 -0.61 45.12
C LEU A 160 -10.19 0.06 45.60
N GLN A 161 -10.11 0.98 46.57
CA GLN A 161 -11.17 1.93 46.82
C GLN A 161 -10.79 3.30 46.28
N THR A 162 -10.80 3.43 44.96
CA THR A 162 -10.96 4.72 44.28
C THR A 162 -12.40 4.82 43.82
N PRO A 163 -13.14 5.93 44.04
CA PRO A 163 -14.51 6.05 43.61
C PRO A 163 -14.59 5.80 42.08
N THR A 164 -15.49 4.96 41.66
CA THR A 164 -15.83 4.70 40.25
C THR A 164 -16.29 5.99 39.60
N GLN A 165 -15.38 6.76 39.02
CA GLN A 165 -15.72 7.94 38.24
C GLN A 165 -15.93 7.52 36.79
N ASP A 166 -17.11 7.06 36.45
CA ASP A 166 -17.57 6.84 35.05
C ASP A 166 -17.42 8.11 34.17
N SER A 167 -17.28 9.27 34.80
CA SER A 167 -17.03 10.57 34.16
C SER A 167 -15.55 10.79 33.78
N ALA A 168 -14.62 9.90 34.18
CA ALA A 168 -13.21 10.01 33.80
C ALA A 168 -13.03 9.78 32.30
N PRO A 169 -12.11 10.50 31.61
CA PRO A 169 -11.83 10.29 30.21
C PRO A 169 -11.28 8.88 29.93
N ALA A 170 -11.81 8.21 28.92
CA ALA A 170 -11.24 6.98 28.37
C ALA A 170 -10.10 7.28 27.41
N TYR A 171 -10.35 8.22 26.52
CA TYR A 171 -9.34 8.64 25.53
C TYR A 171 -9.43 10.14 25.20
N LEU A 172 -8.32 10.66 24.72
CA LEU A 172 -8.18 12.01 24.18
C LEU A 172 -7.66 11.93 22.75
N LEU A 173 -8.53 12.18 21.79
CA LEU A 173 -8.19 12.18 20.36
C LEU A 173 -8.10 13.59 19.81
N PHE A 174 -7.10 13.82 18.94
CA PHE A 174 -6.86 15.13 18.34
C PHE A 174 -7.35 15.19 16.90
N THR A 175 -8.37 15.99 16.67
CA THR A 175 -8.94 16.28 15.34
C THR A 175 -8.33 17.56 14.75
N SER A 176 -8.56 17.81 13.45
CA SER A 176 -8.16 19.08 12.80
C SER A 176 -8.85 20.28 13.45
N GLY A 177 -8.18 21.42 13.48
CA GLY A 177 -8.70 22.64 14.06
C GLY A 177 -8.65 23.82 13.10
N SER A 178 -9.70 24.67 13.07
CA SER A 178 -9.81 25.86 12.22
C SER A 178 -8.65 26.86 12.34
N THR A 179 -7.93 26.85 13.46
CA THR A 179 -6.76 27.70 13.71
C THR A 179 -5.44 27.03 13.33
N GLY A 180 -5.45 25.83 12.73
CA GLY A 180 -4.25 25.03 12.46
C GLY A 180 -3.65 24.33 13.69
N ILE A 181 -4.28 24.48 14.88
CA ILE A 181 -3.90 23.78 16.10
C ILE A 181 -4.90 22.64 16.33
N PRO A 182 -4.44 21.38 16.48
CA PRO A 182 -5.33 20.25 16.70
C PRO A 182 -6.22 20.44 17.93
N LYS A 183 -7.51 20.11 17.81
CA LYS A 183 -8.50 20.13 18.91
C LYS A 183 -8.51 18.76 19.56
N GLY A 184 -8.35 18.69 20.88
CA GLY A 184 -8.45 17.41 21.62
C GLY A 184 -9.87 17.17 22.12
N VAL A 185 -10.50 16.08 21.71
CA VAL A 185 -11.85 15.68 22.17
C VAL A 185 -11.71 14.68 23.33
N LEU A 186 -12.36 14.97 24.45
CA LEU A 186 -12.40 14.12 25.64
C LEU A 186 -13.64 13.25 25.65
N VAL A 187 -13.49 11.96 25.43
CA VAL A 187 -14.56 10.96 25.54
C VAL A 187 -14.42 10.21 26.85
N THR A 188 -15.51 10.15 27.63
CA THR A 188 -15.52 9.49 28.93
C THR A 188 -15.67 7.97 28.82
N ARG A 189 -15.33 7.28 29.88
CA ARG A 189 -15.51 5.82 30.02
C ARG A 189 -16.99 5.45 29.88
N LYS A 190 -17.88 6.25 30.46
CA LYS A 190 -19.33 6.10 30.34
C LYS A 190 -19.82 6.25 28.91
N ASN A 191 -19.35 7.28 28.20
CA ASN A 191 -19.72 7.47 26.79
C ASN A 191 -19.35 6.23 25.95
N LEU A 192 -18.13 5.71 26.12
CA LEU A 192 -17.64 4.53 25.39
C LEU A 192 -18.41 3.26 25.76
N ALA A 193 -18.66 3.03 27.06
CA ALA A 193 -19.42 1.86 27.52
C ALA A 193 -20.85 1.86 26.98
N ASN A 194 -21.55 3.00 27.05
CA ASN A 194 -22.91 3.17 26.51
C ASN A 194 -22.95 2.94 24.99
N TYR A 195 -21.95 3.46 24.26
CA TYR A 195 -21.81 3.21 22.83
C TYR A 195 -21.67 1.71 22.54
N CYS A 196 -20.74 1.02 23.18
CA CYS A 196 -20.51 -0.40 22.95
C CYS A 196 -21.75 -1.25 23.29
N GLN A 197 -22.49 -0.89 24.35
CA GLN A 197 -23.73 -1.58 24.71
C GLN A 197 -24.79 -1.44 23.61
N ARG A 198 -24.99 -0.24 23.05
CA ARG A 198 -25.95 -0.01 21.96
C ARG A 198 -25.56 -0.79 20.69
N ILE A 199 -24.29 -0.77 20.33
CA ILE A 199 -23.76 -1.56 19.20
C ILE A 199 -24.03 -3.06 19.43
N GLN A 200 -23.75 -3.57 20.63
CA GLN A 200 -24.01 -4.97 20.96
C GLN A 200 -25.49 -5.33 20.89
N SER A 201 -26.37 -4.42 21.34
CA SER A 201 -27.85 -4.62 21.25
C SER A 201 -28.36 -4.61 19.80
N LEU A 202 -27.69 -3.85 18.89
CA LEU A 202 -28.09 -3.73 17.50
C LEU A 202 -27.62 -4.88 16.61
N TYR A 203 -26.39 -5.38 16.86
CA TYR A 203 -25.73 -6.31 15.94
C TYR A 203 -25.46 -7.69 16.54
N HIS A 204 -25.65 -7.87 17.84
CA HIS A 204 -25.48 -9.14 18.54
C HIS A 204 -24.19 -9.88 18.21
N PHE A 205 -23.05 -9.16 18.24
CA PHE A 205 -21.75 -9.76 18.01
C PHE A 205 -21.51 -10.94 18.96
N ALA A 206 -20.97 -12.02 18.45
CA ALA A 206 -20.86 -13.30 19.16
C ALA A 206 -19.40 -13.69 19.41
N PRO A 207 -19.11 -14.51 20.44
CA PRO A 207 -17.74 -14.89 20.79
C PRO A 207 -16.95 -15.61 19.68
N GLN A 208 -17.65 -16.23 18.74
CA GLN A 208 -17.03 -16.88 17.58
C GLN A 208 -16.77 -15.91 16.41
N ASP A 209 -17.19 -14.66 16.52
CA ASP A 209 -17.01 -13.71 15.43
C ASP A 209 -15.54 -13.24 15.33
N ARG A 210 -15.17 -12.92 14.10
CA ARG A 210 -13.88 -12.35 13.75
C ARG A 210 -14.12 -10.96 13.20
N ILE A 211 -13.66 -9.95 13.93
CA ILE A 211 -13.92 -8.55 13.64
C ILE A 211 -12.65 -7.89 13.14
N SER A 212 -12.72 -7.22 11.99
CA SER A 212 -11.56 -6.53 11.43
C SER A 212 -11.22 -5.26 12.22
N GLN A 213 -9.95 -5.04 12.52
CA GLN A 213 -9.46 -3.74 12.97
C GLN A 213 -8.83 -3.01 11.77
N PHE A 214 -9.59 -2.08 11.22
CA PHE A 214 -9.26 -1.39 9.99
C PHE A 214 -8.61 -0.02 10.23
N PHE A 215 -9.06 0.71 11.25
CA PHE A 215 -8.74 2.11 11.45
C PHE A 215 -7.40 2.36 12.14
N ASP A 216 -6.81 3.55 11.90
CA ASP A 216 -5.71 4.07 12.68
C ASP A 216 -6.18 4.37 14.12
N ILE A 217 -5.33 4.10 15.10
CA ILE A 217 -5.66 4.30 16.53
C ILE A 217 -5.88 5.77 16.92
N THR A 218 -5.47 6.72 16.08
CA THR A 218 -5.76 8.15 16.27
C THR A 218 -7.16 8.54 15.81
N PHE A 219 -7.94 7.57 15.32
CA PHE A 219 -9.28 7.72 14.83
C PHE A 219 -10.28 6.96 15.72
N ASP A 220 -11.35 7.60 16.16
CA ASP A 220 -12.29 7.03 17.13
C ASP A 220 -13.01 5.77 16.65
N LEU A 221 -13.17 5.59 15.34
CA LEU A 221 -13.71 4.35 14.76
C LEU A 221 -12.87 3.12 15.14
N SER A 222 -11.57 3.29 15.46
CA SER A 222 -10.74 2.20 15.98
C SER A 222 -11.19 1.72 17.36
N MET A 223 -11.78 2.60 18.16
CA MET A 223 -12.30 2.25 19.49
C MET A 223 -13.54 1.37 19.38
N HIS A 224 -14.36 1.56 18.31
CA HIS A 224 -15.42 0.60 17.97
C HIS A 224 -14.84 -0.80 17.76
N ASP A 225 -13.89 -0.94 16.83
CA ASP A 225 -13.32 -2.23 16.50
C ASP A 225 -12.75 -2.93 17.73
N ILE A 226 -12.00 -2.20 18.58
CA ILE A 226 -11.34 -2.75 19.75
C ILE A 226 -12.34 -3.13 20.85
N PHE A 227 -13.13 -2.18 21.32
CA PHE A 227 -13.95 -2.39 22.50
C PHE A 227 -15.21 -3.22 22.22
N CYS A 228 -15.88 -3.03 21.08
CA CYS A 228 -17.03 -3.86 20.73
C CYS A 228 -16.63 -5.33 20.51
N THR A 229 -15.43 -5.58 20.00
CA THR A 229 -14.89 -6.94 19.86
C THR A 229 -14.61 -7.56 21.22
N LEU A 230 -13.85 -6.88 22.06
CA LEU A 230 -13.36 -7.48 23.30
C LEU A 230 -14.45 -7.65 24.34
N LEU A 231 -15.47 -6.79 24.37
CA LEU A 231 -16.58 -6.90 25.30
C LEU A 231 -17.53 -8.07 24.97
N CYS A 232 -17.57 -8.55 23.73
CA CYS A 232 -18.45 -9.68 23.35
C CYS A 232 -17.72 -11.04 23.29
N GLY A 233 -16.41 -11.08 23.52
CA GLY A 233 -15.65 -12.34 23.50
C GLY A 233 -15.15 -12.76 22.10
N ALA A 234 -15.29 -11.90 21.09
CA ALA A 234 -14.89 -12.13 19.70
C ALA A 234 -13.37 -11.94 19.48
N THR A 235 -12.88 -12.26 18.29
CA THR A 235 -11.47 -12.10 17.90
C THR A 235 -11.28 -10.79 17.13
N LEU A 236 -10.44 -9.90 17.64
CA LEU A 236 -9.97 -8.71 16.93
C LEU A 236 -8.87 -9.09 15.94
N VAL A 237 -9.10 -8.89 14.66
CA VAL A 237 -8.12 -9.23 13.60
C VAL A 237 -7.57 -7.94 13.00
N VAL A 238 -6.32 -7.63 13.31
CA VAL A 238 -5.68 -6.39 12.87
C VAL A 238 -5.23 -6.53 11.41
N ILE A 239 -5.77 -5.66 10.55
CA ILE A 239 -5.39 -5.64 9.13
C ILE A 239 -4.00 -5.03 8.98
N PRO A 240 -3.00 -5.75 8.40
CA PRO A 240 -1.67 -5.21 8.15
C PRO A 240 -1.71 -3.99 7.22
N HIS A 241 -0.76 -3.07 7.40
CA HIS A 241 -0.70 -1.84 6.61
C HIS A 241 -0.74 -2.08 5.09
N LYS A 242 -0.06 -3.12 4.61
CA LYS A 242 -0.02 -3.51 3.18
C LYS A 242 -1.37 -3.92 2.60
N ASN A 243 -2.33 -4.31 3.45
CA ASN A 243 -3.65 -4.77 3.03
C ASN A 243 -4.74 -3.69 3.10
N LEU A 244 -4.43 -2.47 3.59
CA LEU A 244 -5.44 -1.42 3.80
C LEU A 244 -6.07 -0.89 2.51
N LEU A 245 -5.34 -0.85 1.40
CA LEU A 245 -5.87 -0.37 0.10
C LEU A 245 -6.76 -1.40 -0.59
N ASN A 246 -6.49 -2.70 -0.38
CA ASN A 246 -7.33 -3.79 -0.86
C ASN A 246 -7.42 -4.88 0.22
N PRO A 247 -8.31 -4.73 1.21
CA PRO A 247 -8.44 -5.68 2.30
C PRO A 247 -9.15 -6.99 1.91
N ILE A 248 -9.85 -7.07 0.77
CA ILE A 248 -10.70 -8.21 0.42
C ILE A 248 -9.97 -9.56 0.50
N PRO A 249 -8.77 -9.75 -0.09
CA PRO A 249 -8.06 -11.03 0.02
C PRO A 249 -7.73 -11.40 1.48
N PHE A 250 -7.37 -10.40 2.30
CA PHE A 250 -7.11 -10.60 3.71
C PHE A 250 -8.38 -10.96 4.49
N LEU A 251 -9.49 -10.27 4.23
CA LEU A 251 -10.78 -10.54 4.87
C LEU A 251 -11.25 -11.98 4.58
N VAL A 252 -11.08 -12.43 3.35
CA VAL A 252 -11.37 -13.82 2.93
C VAL A 252 -10.46 -14.80 3.66
N SER A 253 -9.14 -14.61 3.60
CA SER A 253 -8.16 -15.53 4.19
C SER A 253 -8.28 -15.65 5.71
N LYS A 254 -8.73 -14.59 6.38
CA LYS A 254 -8.92 -14.55 7.82
C LYS A 254 -10.36 -14.88 8.25
N GLY A 255 -11.26 -15.15 7.32
CA GLY A 255 -12.65 -15.49 7.62
C GLY A 255 -13.35 -14.40 8.43
N ILE A 256 -13.27 -13.14 8.01
CA ILE A 256 -13.84 -12.01 8.75
C ILE A 256 -15.36 -12.05 8.66
N HIS A 257 -16.03 -11.90 9.80
CA HIS A 257 -17.47 -11.87 9.93
C HIS A 257 -18.04 -10.45 10.01
N ILE A 258 -17.28 -9.50 10.57
CA ILE A 258 -17.73 -8.12 10.77
C ILE A 258 -16.65 -7.18 10.23
N LEU A 259 -17.10 -6.27 9.34
CA LEU A 259 -16.28 -5.21 8.76
C LEU A 259 -16.86 -3.85 9.13
N PHE A 260 -16.03 -2.97 9.70
CA PHE A 260 -16.32 -1.57 9.84
C PHE A 260 -15.33 -0.77 9.02
N ALA A 261 -15.79 0.10 8.12
CA ALA A 261 -14.95 0.81 7.18
C ALA A 261 -15.51 2.20 6.80
N VAL A 262 -14.73 2.97 6.04
CA VAL A 262 -15.17 4.25 5.47
C VAL A 262 -15.70 4.06 4.05
N PRO A 263 -16.69 4.84 3.59
CA PRO A 263 -17.23 4.78 2.23
C PRO A 263 -16.18 4.93 1.12
N SER A 264 -15.15 5.74 1.31
CA SER A 264 -14.05 5.91 0.35
C SER A 264 -13.30 4.61 0.07
N LEU A 265 -13.25 3.64 0.99
CA LEU A 265 -12.71 2.31 0.72
C LEU A 265 -13.46 1.63 -0.42
N LEU A 266 -14.81 1.70 -0.42
CA LEU A 266 -15.64 1.10 -1.46
C LEU A 266 -15.38 1.75 -2.82
N ALA A 267 -15.22 3.07 -2.87
CA ALA A 267 -14.89 3.80 -4.08
C ALA A 267 -13.52 3.35 -4.65
N TYR A 268 -12.51 3.16 -3.80
CA TYR A 268 -11.23 2.58 -4.22
C TYR A 268 -11.38 1.15 -4.74
N LEU A 269 -12.10 0.29 -4.01
CA LEU A 269 -12.33 -1.10 -4.44
C LEU A 269 -13.09 -1.18 -5.77
N GLN A 270 -14.09 -0.31 -5.98
CA GLN A 270 -14.81 -0.20 -7.25
C GLN A 270 -13.88 0.22 -8.38
N LYS A 271 -13.09 1.27 -8.18
CA LYS A 271 -12.10 1.75 -9.16
C LYS A 271 -11.10 0.65 -9.56
N PHE A 272 -10.67 -0.17 -8.61
CA PHE A 272 -9.77 -1.30 -8.86
C PHE A 272 -10.49 -2.57 -9.32
N LYS A 273 -11.81 -2.52 -9.56
CA LYS A 273 -12.65 -3.67 -9.94
C LYS A 273 -12.53 -4.85 -8.97
N ALA A 274 -12.29 -4.55 -7.70
CA ALA A 274 -12.14 -5.56 -6.65
C ALA A 274 -13.50 -5.99 -6.05
N LEU A 275 -14.59 -5.24 -6.29
CA LEU A 275 -15.94 -5.55 -5.85
C LEU A 275 -16.55 -6.65 -6.73
N LYS A 276 -16.09 -7.89 -6.56
CA LYS A 276 -16.63 -9.05 -7.26
C LYS A 276 -17.80 -9.65 -6.48
N PRO A 277 -18.88 -10.08 -7.14
CA PRO A 277 -20.02 -10.70 -6.45
C PRO A 277 -19.60 -11.93 -5.63
N ASN A 278 -20.20 -12.08 -4.45
CA ASN A 278 -20.07 -13.24 -3.55
C ASN A 278 -18.64 -13.58 -3.10
N VAL A 279 -17.75 -12.58 -3.02
CA VAL A 279 -16.37 -12.78 -2.55
C VAL A 279 -16.29 -12.84 -1.01
N LEU A 280 -17.22 -12.22 -0.30
CA LEU A 280 -17.30 -12.21 1.17
C LEU A 280 -18.59 -12.90 1.66
N PRO A 281 -18.83 -14.18 1.36
CA PRO A 281 -20.08 -14.87 1.73
C PRO A 281 -20.22 -15.08 3.25
N ASN A 282 -19.10 -15.06 4.00
CA ASN A 282 -19.08 -15.25 5.45
C ASN A 282 -19.24 -13.95 6.24
N LEU A 283 -19.21 -12.80 5.56
CA LEU A 283 -19.44 -11.52 6.22
C LEU A 283 -20.89 -11.45 6.70
N LYS A 284 -21.08 -11.17 7.99
CA LYS A 284 -22.41 -11.07 8.64
C LYS A 284 -22.86 -9.63 8.76
N VAL A 285 -21.92 -8.71 9.00
CA VAL A 285 -22.19 -7.29 9.21
C VAL A 285 -21.16 -6.45 8.50
N ALA A 286 -21.62 -5.46 7.75
CA ALA A 286 -20.82 -4.43 7.12
C ALA A 286 -21.32 -3.05 7.56
N LEU A 287 -20.48 -2.31 8.27
CA LEU A 287 -20.77 -0.99 8.79
C LEU A 287 -19.94 0.06 8.06
N PHE A 288 -20.57 1.16 7.67
CA PHE A 288 -19.87 2.27 7.04
C PHE A 288 -20.13 3.56 7.80
N CYS A 289 -19.07 4.29 8.11
CA CYS A 289 -19.16 5.55 8.84
C CYS A 289 -18.06 6.51 8.39
N GLY A 290 -18.16 7.78 8.78
CA GLY A 290 -17.10 8.76 8.61
C GLY A 290 -17.20 9.60 7.35
N GLU A 291 -17.99 9.21 6.35
CA GLU A 291 -18.24 9.95 5.10
C GLU A 291 -19.69 9.72 4.65
N ALA A 292 -20.15 10.54 3.71
CA ALA A 292 -21.42 10.27 3.03
C ALA A 292 -21.27 8.98 2.19
N LEU A 293 -22.19 8.05 2.33
CA LEU A 293 -22.19 6.76 1.64
C LEU A 293 -23.03 6.83 0.35
N PRO A 294 -22.42 6.82 -0.86
CA PRO A 294 -23.15 6.76 -2.10
C PRO A 294 -23.98 5.45 -2.19
N THR A 295 -25.23 5.59 -2.54
CA THR A 295 -26.16 4.44 -2.63
C THR A 295 -25.67 3.38 -3.63
N SER A 296 -25.10 3.81 -4.75
CA SER A 296 -24.54 2.92 -5.76
C SER A 296 -23.41 2.05 -5.22
N LEU A 297 -22.48 2.62 -4.43
CA LEU A 297 -21.40 1.88 -3.80
C LEU A 297 -21.88 0.87 -2.77
N ALA A 298 -22.88 1.26 -1.96
CA ALA A 298 -23.48 0.38 -0.98
C ALA A 298 -24.17 -0.84 -1.64
N LEU A 299 -24.89 -0.62 -2.74
CA LEU A 299 -25.54 -1.67 -3.52
C LEU A 299 -24.53 -2.58 -4.24
N ASP A 300 -23.42 -2.04 -4.72
CA ASP A 300 -22.35 -2.85 -5.31
C ASP A 300 -21.65 -3.69 -4.24
N PHE A 301 -21.41 -3.15 -3.04
CA PHE A 301 -20.85 -3.93 -1.94
C PHE A 301 -21.83 -5.02 -1.43
N ALA A 302 -23.11 -4.77 -1.46
CA ALA A 302 -24.14 -5.78 -1.15
C ALA A 302 -24.04 -7.04 -2.01
N LYS A 303 -23.60 -6.91 -3.26
CA LYS A 303 -23.32 -8.06 -4.15
C LYS A 303 -22.05 -8.82 -3.74
N VAL A 304 -21.07 -8.11 -3.16
CA VAL A 304 -19.82 -8.69 -2.68
C VAL A 304 -20.05 -9.55 -1.43
N ALA A 305 -20.91 -9.08 -0.53
CA ALA A 305 -21.25 -9.70 0.75
C ALA A 305 -22.77 -9.92 0.86
N PRO A 306 -23.34 -10.89 0.13
CA PRO A 306 -24.80 -11.03 -0.02
C PRO A 306 -25.51 -11.43 1.27
N ASN A 307 -24.81 -11.96 2.25
CA ASN A 307 -25.36 -12.41 3.53
C ASN A 307 -25.17 -11.37 4.65
N ALA A 308 -24.50 -10.25 4.37
CA ALA A 308 -24.20 -9.24 5.39
C ALA A 308 -25.38 -8.28 5.62
N LEU A 309 -25.64 -7.96 6.88
CA LEU A 309 -26.34 -6.73 7.23
C LEU A 309 -25.49 -5.55 6.78
N LEU A 310 -26.08 -4.56 6.11
CA LEU A 310 -25.36 -3.39 5.62
C LEU A 310 -25.99 -2.13 6.19
N ASP A 311 -25.23 -1.40 7.01
CA ASP A 311 -25.68 -0.20 7.68
C ASP A 311 -24.78 1.00 7.39
N ASN A 312 -25.42 2.16 7.18
CA ASN A 312 -24.77 3.47 7.18
C ASN A 312 -24.89 4.07 8.58
N LEU A 313 -23.75 4.38 9.20
CA LEU A 313 -23.65 5.00 10.52
C LEU A 313 -23.17 6.44 10.40
N TYR A 314 -23.67 7.30 11.26
CA TYR A 314 -23.25 8.70 11.32
C TYR A 314 -23.02 9.13 12.76
N GLY A 315 -21.95 9.85 12.99
CA GLY A 315 -21.60 10.55 14.21
C GLY A 315 -20.23 11.23 14.11
N PRO A 316 -20.03 12.36 14.82
CA PRO A 316 -18.72 12.98 15.03
C PRO A 316 -18.05 12.42 16.28
N THR A 317 -16.75 12.60 16.40
CA THR A 317 -15.97 12.18 17.59
C THR A 317 -16.51 12.80 18.89
N GLU A 318 -17.06 14.01 18.81
CA GLU A 318 -17.69 14.73 19.93
C GLU A 318 -18.98 14.09 20.43
N ALA A 319 -19.54 13.14 19.67
CA ALA A 319 -20.72 12.34 20.07
C ALA A 319 -20.40 10.85 20.17
N THR A 320 -19.14 10.49 20.35
CA THR A 320 -18.61 9.14 20.59
C THR A 320 -18.89 8.18 19.43
N ILE A 321 -18.03 8.25 18.39
CA ILE A 321 -17.94 7.32 17.27
C ILE A 321 -19.11 7.42 16.28
N SER A 322 -20.25 6.89 16.62
CA SER A 322 -21.48 7.01 15.79
C SER A 322 -22.73 7.16 16.68
N PHE A 323 -23.77 7.76 16.12
CA PHE A 323 -24.92 8.23 16.86
C PHE A 323 -26.25 7.83 16.23
N THR A 324 -26.27 7.68 14.91
CA THR A 324 -27.44 7.25 14.14
C THR A 324 -27.10 6.08 13.22
N GLN A 325 -28.12 5.36 12.79
CA GLN A 325 -28.01 4.18 11.94
C GLN A 325 -29.14 4.17 10.88
N TYR A 326 -28.73 3.85 9.64
CA TYR A 326 -29.67 3.52 8.56
C TYR A 326 -29.36 2.13 8.00
N ARG A 327 -30.34 1.22 8.09
CA ARG A 327 -30.18 -0.16 7.58
C ARG A 327 -30.64 -0.26 6.15
N LEU A 328 -29.69 -0.51 5.23
CA LEU A 328 -29.98 -0.75 3.82
C LEU A 328 -30.36 -2.20 3.55
N ILE A 329 -29.65 -3.17 4.16
CA ILE A 329 -29.90 -4.61 4.00
C ILE A 329 -30.04 -5.24 5.38
N GLY A 330 -31.19 -5.91 5.60
CA GLY A 330 -31.51 -6.63 6.83
C GLY A 330 -31.57 -8.13 6.62
N GLU A 331 -31.93 -8.88 7.68
CA GLU A 331 -32.15 -10.33 7.62
C GLU A 331 -33.29 -10.63 6.61
N GLY A 332 -32.97 -11.41 5.56
CA GLY A 332 -33.89 -11.75 4.49
C GLY A 332 -33.86 -10.87 3.24
N GLY A 333 -32.82 -10.04 3.08
CA GLY A 333 -32.56 -9.22 1.89
C GLY A 333 -32.82 -7.73 2.09
N ILE A 334 -32.95 -6.99 0.97
CA ILE A 334 -33.14 -5.54 0.98
C ILE A 334 -34.30 -5.17 1.89
N SER A 335 -34.05 -4.25 2.81
CA SER A 335 -35.04 -3.79 3.82
C SER A 335 -36.45 -3.59 3.25
N LYS A 336 -37.50 -3.92 4.02
CA LYS A 336 -38.90 -3.67 3.65
C LYS A 336 -39.21 -2.19 3.33
N CYS A 337 -38.32 -1.27 3.71
CA CYS A 337 -38.42 0.13 3.29
C CYS A 337 -38.14 0.32 1.79
N GLY A 338 -37.72 -0.76 1.08
CA GLY A 338 -37.49 -0.76 -0.37
C GLY A 338 -36.30 0.11 -0.79
N ILE A 339 -35.67 -0.24 -1.92
CA ILE A 339 -34.92 0.78 -2.66
C ILE A 339 -35.96 1.78 -3.11
N PRO A 340 -35.92 3.05 -2.68
CA PRO A 340 -36.94 4.02 -3.07
C PRO A 340 -36.98 4.07 -4.60
N LYS A 341 -38.17 4.24 -5.16
CA LYS A 341 -38.35 4.47 -6.60
C LYS A 341 -37.56 5.70 -7.12
N GLN A 342 -37.20 6.62 -6.20
CA GLN A 342 -36.21 7.68 -6.41
C GLN A 342 -34.93 7.31 -5.69
N VAL A 343 -33.90 6.90 -6.42
CA VAL A 343 -32.57 6.58 -5.89
C VAL A 343 -31.91 7.90 -5.46
N TYR A 344 -31.81 8.13 -4.15
CA TYR A 344 -30.94 9.20 -3.65
C TYR A 344 -29.48 8.88 -3.93
N GLU A 345 -28.69 9.88 -4.29
CA GLU A 345 -27.26 9.72 -4.52
C GLU A 345 -26.53 9.22 -3.28
N ILE A 346 -26.98 9.61 -2.08
CA ILE A 346 -26.35 9.35 -0.78
C ILE A 346 -27.38 8.69 0.14
N LEU A 347 -27.00 7.64 0.87
CA LEU A 347 -27.85 6.99 1.86
C LEU A 347 -28.17 7.94 3.03
N PRO A 348 -29.40 7.83 3.61
CA PRO A 348 -29.78 8.55 4.82
C PRO A 348 -28.81 8.31 5.98
N LEU A 349 -28.77 9.27 6.91
CA LEU A 349 -28.05 9.13 8.18
C LEU A 349 -28.77 8.17 9.14
N GLY A 350 -30.07 7.96 8.94
CA GLY A 350 -30.92 7.08 9.73
C GLY A 350 -31.54 7.71 10.97
N LEU A 351 -31.83 6.88 11.95
CA LEU A 351 -32.41 7.27 13.24
C LEU A 351 -31.34 7.19 14.35
N PRO A 352 -31.49 7.98 15.42
CA PRO A 352 -30.60 7.87 16.58
C PRO A 352 -30.72 6.49 17.26
N TYR A 353 -29.63 6.06 17.90
CA TYR A 353 -29.68 4.90 18.76
C TYR A 353 -30.67 5.10 19.91
N GLU A 354 -31.09 3.99 20.53
CA GLU A 354 -32.03 4.00 21.67
C GLU A 354 -31.54 4.97 22.75
N ASP A 355 -32.47 5.74 23.31
CA ASP A 355 -32.27 6.78 24.34
C ASP A 355 -31.41 8.00 23.90
N LEU A 356 -31.07 8.11 22.62
CA LEU A 356 -30.40 9.28 22.10
C LEU A 356 -31.38 10.17 21.30
N GLN A 357 -31.05 11.45 21.20
CA GLN A 357 -31.93 12.45 20.57
C GLN A 357 -31.20 13.17 19.45
N VAL A 358 -31.92 13.42 18.36
CA VAL A 358 -31.51 14.28 17.25
C VAL A 358 -32.52 15.41 17.15
N SER A 359 -32.07 16.68 17.12
CA SER A 359 -32.88 17.87 16.87
C SER A 359 -32.27 18.63 15.69
N LEU A 360 -33.12 19.12 14.80
CA LEU A 360 -32.76 20.00 13.69
C LEU A 360 -33.07 21.43 14.06
N ARG A 361 -32.09 22.32 14.08
CA ARG A 361 -32.26 23.68 14.57
C ARG A 361 -31.81 24.74 13.58
N ASP A 362 -32.49 25.88 13.62
CA ASP A 362 -32.13 27.08 12.86
C ASP A 362 -30.91 27.81 13.46
N GLU A 363 -30.48 28.91 12.82
CA GLU A 363 -29.36 29.74 13.29
C GLU A 363 -29.55 30.35 14.68
N LYS A 364 -30.82 30.44 15.15
CA LYS A 364 -31.17 30.93 16.48
C LYS A 364 -31.24 29.84 17.53
N GLY A 365 -31.08 28.59 17.13
CA GLY A 365 -31.18 27.42 18.01
C GLY A 365 -32.60 26.92 18.25
N VAL A 366 -33.56 27.37 17.45
CA VAL A 366 -34.97 26.94 17.52
C VAL A 366 -35.14 25.73 16.61
N GLU A 367 -35.92 24.73 17.07
CA GLU A 367 -36.22 23.54 16.27
C GLU A 367 -36.99 23.91 15.00
N VAL A 368 -36.52 23.43 13.83
CA VAL A 368 -37.18 23.72 12.54
C VAL A 368 -38.41 22.84 12.34
N SER A 369 -39.31 23.30 11.43
CA SER A 369 -40.48 22.50 11.08
C SER A 369 -40.09 21.20 10.36
N GLN A 370 -40.98 20.23 10.45
CA GLN A 370 -40.76 18.92 9.81
C GLN A 370 -40.54 19.05 8.30
N GLY A 371 -39.48 18.41 7.79
CA GLY A 371 -39.08 18.49 6.39
C GLY A 371 -38.19 19.67 6.02
N GLU A 372 -38.04 20.66 6.90
CA GLU A 372 -37.11 21.77 6.72
C GLU A 372 -35.70 21.35 7.10
N ALA A 373 -34.70 22.01 6.48
CA ALA A 373 -33.29 21.76 6.81
C ALA A 373 -32.86 22.62 8.01
N GLY A 374 -32.13 22.00 8.93
CA GLY A 374 -31.54 22.65 10.09
C GLY A 374 -30.20 22.07 10.47
N GLU A 375 -29.47 22.73 11.39
CA GLU A 375 -28.26 22.16 11.98
C GLU A 375 -28.61 20.93 12.81
N ILE A 376 -27.91 19.83 12.59
CA ILE A 376 -28.05 18.61 13.36
C ILE A 376 -27.44 18.81 14.75
N TRP A 377 -28.26 18.73 15.79
CA TRP A 377 -27.82 18.69 17.17
C TRP A 377 -28.01 17.28 17.71
N LEU A 378 -26.98 16.76 18.39
CA LEU A 378 -26.95 15.41 18.96
C LEU A 378 -27.02 15.49 20.48
N GLY A 379 -28.01 14.84 21.08
CA GLY A 379 -28.30 14.95 22.51
C GLY A 379 -28.32 13.60 23.23
N GLY A 380 -27.71 13.54 24.42
CA GLY A 380 -27.73 12.36 25.25
C GLY A 380 -26.40 12.00 25.89
N ASP A 381 -26.34 10.78 26.43
CA ASP A 381 -25.23 10.30 27.27
C ASP A 381 -23.99 9.81 26.49
N GLN A 382 -24.02 9.82 25.16
CA GLN A 382 -22.86 9.61 24.30
C GLN A 382 -22.12 10.91 23.96
N VAL A 383 -22.70 12.08 24.26
CA VAL A 383 -22.06 13.37 24.00
C VAL A 383 -20.82 13.54 24.89
N ALA A 384 -19.68 13.77 24.27
CA ALA A 384 -18.37 13.85 24.91
C ALA A 384 -18.29 14.96 25.98
N LEU A 385 -17.23 14.90 26.81
CA LEU A 385 -17.02 15.87 27.88
C LEU A 385 -16.75 17.29 27.35
N GLY A 386 -16.14 17.39 26.17
CA GLY A 386 -15.79 18.67 25.53
C GLY A 386 -14.39 18.67 24.95
N TYR A 387 -13.87 19.86 24.66
CA TYR A 387 -12.54 20.05 24.13
C TYR A 387 -11.51 20.26 25.24
N TYR A 388 -10.42 19.50 25.16
CA TYR A 388 -9.35 19.53 26.15
C TYR A 388 -8.65 20.91 26.18
N LYS A 389 -8.62 21.52 27.37
CA LYS A 389 -8.07 22.86 27.60
C LYS A 389 -8.60 23.94 26.63
N ASP A 390 -9.90 23.87 26.28
CA ASP A 390 -10.56 24.83 25.41
C ASP A 390 -12.01 25.04 25.89
N ALA A 391 -12.15 25.77 26.99
CA ALA A 391 -13.45 26.01 27.63
C ALA A 391 -14.38 26.89 26.77
N GLU A 392 -13.79 27.83 26.01
CA GLU A 392 -14.55 28.74 25.14
C GLU A 392 -15.25 27.95 24.02
N LYS A 393 -14.49 27.16 23.26
CA LYS A 393 -15.08 26.30 22.20
C LYS A 393 -15.98 25.20 22.76
N THR A 394 -15.70 24.72 23.99
CA THR A 394 -16.58 23.76 24.63
C THR A 394 -17.94 24.39 24.92
N SER A 395 -17.99 25.60 25.49
CA SER A 395 -19.25 26.29 25.77
C SER A 395 -20.00 26.72 24.51
N GLU A 396 -19.30 26.96 23.39
CA GLU A 396 -19.90 27.28 22.08
C GLU A 396 -20.61 26.06 21.47
N LYS A 397 -19.97 24.88 21.54
CA LYS A 397 -20.42 23.67 20.82
C LYS A 397 -21.20 22.66 21.67
N PHE A 398 -20.97 22.66 23.00
CA PHE A 398 -21.64 21.75 23.90
C PHE A 398 -22.59 22.53 24.82
N ILE A 399 -23.89 22.25 24.72
CA ILE A 399 -24.94 22.97 25.44
C ILE A 399 -25.67 21.98 26.34
N ILE A 400 -26.12 22.47 27.52
CA ILE A 400 -27.04 21.72 28.37
C ILE A 400 -28.39 22.41 28.28
N GLU A 401 -29.41 21.68 27.82
CA GLU A 401 -30.75 22.16 27.72
C GLU A 401 -31.73 21.08 28.26
N ASN A 402 -32.61 21.47 29.17
CA ASN A 402 -33.59 20.55 29.82
C ASN A 402 -32.93 19.29 30.45
N GLY A 403 -31.73 19.44 30.98
CA GLY A 403 -30.98 18.33 31.57
C GLY A 403 -30.28 17.39 30.57
N VAL A 404 -30.47 17.62 29.28
CA VAL A 404 -29.79 16.87 28.19
C VAL A 404 -28.57 17.65 27.74
N ARG A 405 -27.46 16.93 27.55
CA ARG A 405 -26.24 17.49 26.94
C ARG A 405 -26.30 17.33 25.44
N TRP A 406 -26.16 18.47 24.72
CA TRP A 406 -26.24 18.56 23.27
C TRP A 406 -24.89 18.96 22.67
N TYR A 407 -24.61 18.41 21.47
CA TYR A 407 -23.48 18.82 20.64
C TYR A 407 -23.97 19.39 19.31
N LYS A 408 -23.52 20.60 18.95
CA LYS A 408 -23.77 21.28 17.68
C LYS A 408 -22.77 20.80 16.64
N THR A 409 -23.26 20.01 15.66
CA THR A 409 -22.35 19.31 14.73
C THR A 409 -21.77 20.21 13.64
N GLY A 410 -22.46 21.27 13.25
CA GLY A 410 -22.18 22.04 12.05
C GLY A 410 -22.63 21.35 10.76
N ASP A 411 -23.19 20.14 10.84
CA ASP A 411 -23.80 19.43 9.73
C ASP A 411 -25.26 19.88 9.57
N LEU A 412 -25.70 20.09 8.33
CA LEU A 412 -27.08 20.35 7.98
C LEU A 412 -27.80 19.04 7.63
N GLY A 413 -28.99 18.86 8.15
CA GLY A 413 -29.84 17.74 7.85
C GLY A 413 -31.31 18.11 7.73
N ARG A 414 -32.10 17.20 7.20
CA ARG A 414 -33.56 17.25 7.22
C ARG A 414 -34.11 15.87 7.56
N PHE A 415 -35.29 15.84 8.18
CA PHE A 415 -36.01 14.60 8.35
C PHE A 415 -36.87 14.31 7.11
N ASP A 416 -36.72 13.13 6.53
CA ASP A 416 -37.43 12.70 5.34
C ASP A 416 -38.43 11.61 5.72
N GLU A 417 -39.75 11.90 5.64
CA GLU A 417 -40.82 10.99 6.01
C GLU A 417 -40.86 9.72 5.13
N SER A 418 -40.41 9.84 3.86
CA SER A 418 -40.46 8.70 2.95
C SER A 418 -39.48 7.61 3.33
N PHE A 419 -38.42 7.97 4.04
CA PHE A 419 -37.41 7.05 4.60
C PHE A 419 -37.59 6.82 6.10
N ASN A 420 -38.42 7.63 6.75
CA ASN A 420 -38.46 7.73 8.21
C ASN A 420 -37.04 7.90 8.79
N ALA A 421 -36.27 8.85 8.27
CA ALA A 421 -34.84 8.99 8.59
C ALA A 421 -34.33 10.43 8.39
N TYR A 422 -33.29 10.78 9.15
CA TYR A 422 -32.54 11.99 8.92
C TYR A 422 -31.64 11.82 7.68
N CYS A 423 -31.62 12.85 6.84
CA CYS A 423 -30.81 12.90 5.61
C CYS A 423 -29.79 14.04 5.70
N PHE A 424 -28.59 13.81 5.21
CA PHE A 424 -27.52 14.80 5.15
C PHE A 424 -27.77 15.83 4.04
N CYS A 425 -27.66 17.11 4.34
CA CYS A 425 -27.90 18.22 3.42
C CYS A 425 -26.66 19.09 3.17
N GLY A 426 -25.53 18.77 3.79
CA GLY A 426 -24.29 19.53 3.67
C GLY A 426 -23.75 20.01 5.01
N ARG A 427 -22.87 21.02 5.01
CA ARG A 427 -22.31 21.63 6.20
C ARG A 427 -22.49 23.14 6.20
N ILE A 428 -22.57 23.72 7.41
CA ILE A 428 -22.59 25.17 7.64
C ILE A 428 -21.19 25.76 7.42
N ASP A 429 -20.15 24.97 7.76
CA ASP A 429 -18.74 25.37 7.69
C ASP A 429 -18.01 24.72 6.49
N GLU A 430 -16.73 25.05 6.32
CA GLU A 430 -15.88 24.53 5.24
C GLU A 430 -15.15 23.22 5.63
N GLN A 431 -15.61 22.51 6.63
CA GLN A 431 -15.06 21.21 6.98
C GLN A 431 -15.44 20.15 5.94
N VAL A 432 -14.51 19.28 5.66
CA VAL A 432 -14.71 18.16 4.72
C VAL A 432 -14.24 16.85 5.35
N LYS A 433 -14.72 15.74 4.82
CA LYS A 433 -14.21 14.41 5.19
C LYS A 433 -13.46 13.81 4.00
N ILE A 434 -12.20 13.42 4.22
CA ILE A 434 -11.29 12.86 3.21
C ILE A 434 -10.74 11.54 3.76
N GLN A 435 -11.05 10.43 3.11
CA GLN A 435 -10.67 9.08 3.57
C GLN A 435 -11.07 8.82 5.04
N GLY A 436 -12.25 9.32 5.43
CA GLY A 436 -12.76 9.24 6.80
C GLY A 436 -12.22 10.30 7.76
N PHE A 437 -11.09 10.94 7.46
CA PHE A 437 -10.52 11.99 8.31
C PHE A 437 -11.30 13.30 8.18
N ARG A 438 -11.62 13.91 9.33
CA ARG A 438 -12.21 15.23 9.40
C ARG A 438 -11.14 16.28 9.14
N VAL A 439 -11.32 17.11 8.12
CA VAL A 439 -10.33 18.08 7.63
C VAL A 439 -10.93 19.47 7.58
N GLU A 440 -10.25 20.41 8.20
CA GLU A 440 -10.54 21.85 8.07
C GLU A 440 -9.81 22.40 6.84
N LEU A 441 -10.53 22.80 5.80
CA LEU A 441 -9.88 23.38 4.62
C LEU A 441 -9.08 24.63 4.96
N LEU A 442 -9.51 25.41 5.96
CA LEU A 442 -8.80 26.59 6.44
C LEU A 442 -7.42 26.27 7.02
N GLU A 443 -7.23 25.09 7.64
CA GLU A 443 -5.92 24.63 8.10
C GLU A 443 -4.95 24.46 6.92
N ILE A 444 -5.48 23.94 5.80
CA ILE A 444 -4.71 23.75 4.57
C ILE A 444 -4.48 25.10 3.87
N ASP A 445 -5.49 25.99 3.82
CA ASP A 445 -5.35 27.34 3.27
C ASP A 445 -4.21 28.10 3.96
N ASN A 446 -4.16 28.05 5.29
CA ASN A 446 -3.13 28.70 6.09
C ASN A 446 -1.73 28.08 5.84
N ALA A 447 -1.65 26.76 5.75
CA ALA A 447 -0.40 26.08 5.45
C ALA A 447 0.10 26.40 4.03
N LEU A 448 -0.79 26.45 3.05
CA LEU A 448 -0.51 26.88 1.68
C LEU A 448 -0.02 28.33 1.63
N TYR A 449 -0.70 29.24 2.33
CA TYR A 449 -0.29 30.64 2.43
C TYR A 449 1.14 30.77 3.00
N GLN A 450 1.43 30.07 4.10
CA GLN A 450 2.75 30.09 4.71
C GLN A 450 3.84 29.47 3.82
N ALA A 451 3.48 28.53 2.95
CA ALA A 451 4.43 27.88 2.05
C ALA A 451 4.64 28.66 0.74
N SER A 452 3.61 29.32 0.24
CA SER A 452 3.63 30.04 -1.05
C SER A 452 3.91 31.53 -0.91
N GLY A 453 3.62 32.12 0.26
CA GLY A 453 3.62 33.59 0.44
C GLY A 453 2.46 34.31 -0.25
N ALA A 454 1.54 33.60 -0.89
CA ALA A 454 0.41 34.13 -1.66
C ALA A 454 -0.93 33.71 -1.06
N GLN A 455 -1.97 34.49 -1.25
CA GLN A 455 -3.31 34.11 -0.84
C GLN A 455 -3.66 32.75 -1.47
N SER A 456 -4.16 31.81 -0.66
CA SER A 456 -4.29 30.41 -1.11
C SER A 456 -5.61 29.80 -0.67
N ARG A 457 -6.09 28.84 -1.44
CA ARG A 457 -7.30 28.05 -1.14
C ARG A 457 -7.09 26.57 -1.42
N ALA A 458 -7.52 25.75 -0.49
CA ALA A 458 -7.66 24.31 -0.67
C ALA A 458 -9.01 24.01 -1.34
N ILE A 459 -9.00 23.23 -2.39
CA ILE A 459 -10.17 22.87 -3.19
C ILE A 459 -10.34 21.36 -3.17
N LEU A 460 -11.53 20.92 -2.80
CA LEU A 460 -11.90 19.51 -2.86
C LEU A 460 -12.74 19.26 -4.11
N LEU A 461 -12.29 18.37 -4.97
CA LEU A 461 -13.06 17.86 -6.11
C LEU A 461 -13.44 16.40 -5.86
N GLU A 462 -14.68 16.06 -6.20
CA GLU A 462 -15.19 14.71 -6.16
C GLU A 462 -15.42 14.23 -7.60
N GLN A 463 -14.75 13.15 -7.99
CA GLN A 463 -14.90 12.48 -9.29
C GLN A 463 -14.95 10.98 -9.06
N ASP A 464 -15.91 10.29 -9.66
CA ASP A 464 -16.10 8.84 -9.50
C ASP A 464 -16.16 8.38 -8.03
N ASN A 465 -16.86 9.13 -7.19
CA ASN A 465 -16.97 8.94 -5.74
C ASN A 465 -15.62 9.04 -4.98
N LEU A 466 -14.58 9.56 -5.62
CA LEU A 466 -13.27 9.80 -4.99
C LEU A 466 -13.03 11.29 -4.80
N LYS A 467 -12.75 11.67 -3.55
CA LYS A 467 -12.42 13.03 -3.16
C LYS A 467 -10.92 13.28 -3.31
N THR A 468 -10.57 14.28 -4.09
CA THR A 468 -9.19 14.70 -4.33
C THR A 468 -8.99 16.15 -3.92
N LEU A 469 -7.95 16.40 -3.13
CA LEU A 469 -7.61 17.74 -2.64
C LEU A 469 -6.61 18.42 -3.60
N TYR A 470 -6.88 19.68 -3.91
CA TYR A 470 -6.02 20.56 -4.71
C TYR A 470 -5.71 21.85 -3.95
N GLY A 471 -4.54 22.44 -4.20
CA GLY A 471 -4.19 23.79 -3.73
C GLY A 471 -4.28 24.80 -4.88
N VAL A 472 -4.74 26.00 -4.59
CA VAL A 472 -4.70 27.12 -5.55
C VAL A 472 -4.10 28.34 -4.85
N CYS A 473 -3.06 28.93 -5.45
CA CYS A 473 -2.39 30.13 -4.94
C CYS A 473 -2.66 31.30 -5.88
N GLU A 474 -2.97 32.47 -5.34
CA GLU A 474 -3.19 33.70 -6.10
C GLU A 474 -1.84 34.30 -6.53
N THR A 475 -1.33 33.83 -7.66
CA THR A 475 -0.02 34.22 -8.22
C THR A 475 0.04 33.85 -9.71
N ASN A 476 0.96 34.48 -10.43
CA ASN A 476 1.19 34.17 -11.85
C ASN A 476 1.93 32.85 -12.08
N ALA A 477 2.72 32.38 -11.10
CA ALA A 477 3.46 31.13 -11.18
C ALA A 477 3.63 30.50 -9.79
N VAL A 478 3.67 29.16 -9.73
CA VAL A 478 3.84 28.41 -8.48
C VAL A 478 4.80 27.24 -8.68
N ASP A 479 5.78 27.13 -7.78
CA ASP A 479 6.56 25.89 -7.67
C ASP A 479 5.79 24.88 -6.79
N SER A 480 4.95 24.08 -7.45
CA SER A 480 4.10 23.10 -6.80
C SER A 480 4.90 22.07 -5.98
N LYS A 481 6.12 21.72 -6.43
CA LYS A 481 6.99 20.73 -5.76
C LYS A 481 7.54 21.29 -4.45
N GLN A 482 8.09 22.48 -4.48
CA GLN A 482 8.62 23.15 -3.29
C GLN A 482 7.55 23.35 -2.24
N ILE A 483 6.37 23.82 -2.65
CA ILE A 483 5.25 24.03 -1.72
C ILE A 483 4.78 22.71 -1.13
N LEU A 484 4.64 21.63 -1.91
CA LEU A 484 4.27 20.31 -1.40
C LEU A 484 5.28 19.75 -0.39
N GLU A 485 6.57 19.99 -0.59
CA GLU A 485 7.60 19.60 0.39
C GLU A 485 7.45 20.37 1.71
N LEU A 486 7.18 21.66 1.66
CA LEU A 486 6.92 22.48 2.84
C LEU A 486 5.63 22.06 3.56
N LEU A 487 4.60 21.68 2.81
CA LEU A 487 3.34 21.17 3.37
C LEU A 487 3.52 19.81 4.06
N ARG A 488 4.32 18.91 3.49
CA ARG A 488 4.63 17.59 4.11
C ARG A 488 5.26 17.72 5.49
N ALA A 489 5.99 18.79 5.74
CA ALA A 489 6.57 19.08 7.05
C ALA A 489 5.53 19.55 8.09
N LYS A 490 4.35 20.02 7.65
CA LYS A 490 3.33 20.66 8.50
C LYS A 490 2.02 19.89 8.58
N LEU A 491 1.56 19.32 7.46
CA LEU A 491 0.26 18.67 7.33
C LEU A 491 0.37 17.15 7.28
N PRO A 492 -0.59 16.40 7.89
CA PRO A 492 -0.72 14.97 7.72
C PRO A 492 -0.94 14.59 6.25
N PHE A 493 -0.60 13.36 5.87
CA PHE A 493 -0.66 12.88 4.49
C PHE A 493 -2.05 13.03 3.83
N TYR A 494 -3.12 12.88 4.58
CA TYR A 494 -4.50 13.02 4.09
C TYR A 494 -4.94 14.47 3.84
N MET A 495 -4.18 15.46 4.29
CA MET A 495 -4.39 16.89 4.05
C MET A 495 -3.51 17.46 2.93
N LEU A 496 -2.66 16.64 2.32
CA LEU A 496 -1.77 17.11 1.27
C LEU A 496 -2.51 17.24 -0.05
N PRO A 497 -2.48 18.43 -0.71
CA PRO A 497 -3.00 18.56 -2.05
C PRO A 497 -2.27 17.63 -3.03
N SER A 498 -3.02 17.00 -3.93
CA SER A 498 -2.46 16.20 -5.01
C SER A 498 -1.68 17.05 -6.01
N ARG A 499 -2.10 18.32 -6.17
CA ARG A 499 -1.47 19.30 -7.04
C ARG A 499 -1.76 20.73 -6.54
N ILE A 500 -0.87 21.67 -6.87
CA ILE A 500 -1.04 23.10 -6.57
C ILE A 500 -1.06 23.86 -7.89
N PHE A 501 -2.05 24.73 -8.04
CA PHE A 501 -2.26 25.58 -9.21
C PHE A 501 -1.93 27.03 -8.90
N ALA A 502 -1.48 27.78 -9.91
CA ALA A 502 -1.40 29.23 -9.89
C ALA A 502 -2.65 29.81 -10.57
N LEU A 503 -3.28 30.79 -9.94
CA LEU A 503 -4.37 31.57 -10.50
C LEU A 503 -4.04 33.06 -10.28
N GLU A 504 -3.94 33.84 -11.34
CA GLU A 504 -3.47 35.23 -11.30
C GLU A 504 -4.26 36.08 -10.31
N LYS A 505 -5.59 35.91 -10.26
CA LYS A 505 -6.48 36.61 -9.34
C LYS A 505 -7.67 35.75 -8.96
N PHE A 506 -7.98 35.70 -7.66
CA PHE A 506 -9.15 34.95 -7.20
C PHE A 506 -10.46 35.63 -7.60
N PRO A 507 -11.45 34.87 -8.10
CA PRO A 507 -12.79 35.37 -8.31
C PRO A 507 -13.44 35.77 -6.99
N LEU A 508 -14.20 36.87 -6.99
CA LEU A 508 -14.93 37.34 -5.83
C LEU A 508 -16.44 37.13 -6.04
N ASN A 509 -17.15 36.77 -4.98
CA ASN A 509 -18.60 36.70 -4.98
C ASN A 509 -19.23 38.08 -4.90
N ALA A 510 -20.57 38.15 -4.95
CA ALA A 510 -21.33 39.41 -4.88
C ALA A 510 -21.07 40.26 -3.61
N ASN A 511 -20.54 39.64 -2.56
CA ASN A 511 -20.21 40.28 -1.29
C ASN A 511 -18.71 40.69 -1.18
N GLY A 512 -17.94 40.56 -2.27
CA GLY A 512 -16.53 40.88 -2.30
C GLY A 512 -15.60 39.86 -1.62
N LYS A 513 -16.11 38.67 -1.23
CA LYS A 513 -15.31 37.60 -0.67
C LYS A 513 -14.86 36.64 -1.78
N VAL A 514 -13.74 35.93 -1.57
CA VAL A 514 -13.24 34.93 -2.50
C VAL A 514 -14.30 33.86 -2.76
N ASP A 515 -14.61 33.64 -4.02
CA ASP A 515 -15.60 32.67 -4.46
C ASP A 515 -14.96 31.30 -4.67
N ARG A 516 -14.98 30.48 -3.61
CA ARG A 516 -14.42 29.11 -3.64
C ARG A 516 -15.11 28.21 -4.68
N LYS A 517 -16.42 28.41 -4.93
CA LYS A 517 -17.16 27.64 -5.95
C LYS A 517 -16.65 27.93 -7.35
N ALA A 518 -16.41 29.20 -7.66
CA ALA A 518 -15.83 29.60 -8.94
C ALA A 518 -14.40 29.06 -9.11
N ILE A 519 -13.59 29.06 -8.04
CA ILE A 519 -12.25 28.43 -8.06
C ILE A 519 -12.37 26.91 -8.28
N THR A 520 -13.34 26.24 -7.65
CA THR A 520 -13.58 24.80 -7.84
C THR A 520 -13.91 24.46 -9.29
N GLN A 521 -14.80 25.24 -9.91
CA GLN A 521 -15.13 25.09 -11.33
C GLN A 521 -13.92 25.34 -12.24
N TRP A 522 -13.13 26.35 -11.92
CA TRP A 522 -11.90 26.64 -12.66
C TRP A 522 -10.89 25.48 -12.55
N VAL A 523 -10.68 24.90 -11.36
CA VAL A 523 -9.80 23.74 -11.18
C VAL A 523 -10.32 22.54 -11.98
N ALA A 524 -11.63 22.26 -11.92
CA ALA A 524 -12.25 21.17 -12.67
C ALA A 524 -12.01 21.33 -14.19
N GLN A 525 -12.28 22.51 -14.75
CA GLN A 525 -12.06 22.84 -16.16
C GLN A 525 -10.59 22.73 -16.57
N ASN A 526 -9.65 23.15 -15.69
CA ASN A 526 -8.22 23.02 -15.96
C ASN A 526 -7.71 21.58 -15.91
N ILE A 527 -8.33 20.73 -15.12
CA ILE A 527 -8.05 19.29 -15.12
C ILE A 527 -8.64 18.65 -16.40
N GLU A 528 -9.87 18.98 -16.76
CA GLU A 528 -10.53 18.48 -17.99
C GLU A 528 -9.84 18.97 -19.27
N SER A 529 -9.49 20.23 -19.35
CA SER A 529 -8.80 20.80 -20.52
C SER A 529 -7.40 20.22 -20.70
N GLN A 530 -6.72 19.85 -19.62
CA GLN A 530 -5.45 19.14 -19.68
C GLN A 530 -5.63 17.65 -20.04
N ASN A 531 -6.76 17.04 -19.76
CA ASN A 531 -7.11 15.69 -20.23
C ASN A 531 -7.52 15.69 -21.72
N ILE A 532 -8.24 16.71 -22.17
CA ILE A 532 -8.64 16.89 -23.59
C ILE A 532 -7.44 17.31 -24.46
N SER A 533 -6.50 18.10 -23.91
CA SER A 533 -5.27 18.46 -24.61
C SER A 533 -4.27 17.32 -24.75
N LYS A 534 -4.44 16.22 -24.00
CA LYS A 534 -3.70 14.95 -24.20
C LYS A 534 -4.18 14.15 -25.40
N GLU A 535 -5.41 14.40 -25.88
CA GLU A 535 -5.94 13.75 -27.10
C GLU A 535 -5.70 14.54 -28.40
N LYS A 536 -5.26 15.81 -28.31
CA LYS A 536 -5.03 16.67 -29.48
C LYS A 536 -3.82 17.59 -29.29
N LEU A 537 -2.63 17.05 -29.20
CA LEU A 537 -1.41 17.86 -29.41
C LEU A 537 -0.34 17.01 -30.09
N ASP A 538 -0.43 17.04 -31.40
CA ASP A 538 0.73 17.05 -32.28
C ASP A 538 1.59 18.30 -31.96
N ASP A 539 2.86 18.01 -31.75
CA ASP A 539 4.06 18.80 -32.02
C ASP A 539 4.14 20.30 -31.69
N THR A 540 5.23 20.60 -30.97
CA THR A 540 5.84 21.92 -30.69
C THR A 540 5.47 22.61 -29.37
N SER A 541 6.20 22.25 -28.27
CA SER A 541 6.80 23.24 -27.36
C SER A 541 7.71 22.57 -26.28
N LYS A 542 8.84 23.17 -26.11
CA LYS A 542 9.87 22.86 -25.11
C LYS A 542 9.34 23.24 -23.71
N ASP A 543 8.87 22.28 -22.93
CA ASP A 543 8.79 22.24 -21.45
C ASP A 543 7.88 21.09 -21.03
N LYS A 544 8.35 19.83 -21.25
CA LYS A 544 7.74 18.65 -20.62
C LYS A 544 8.38 18.46 -19.25
N PRO A 545 7.59 18.29 -18.14
CA PRO A 545 8.17 17.85 -16.88
C PRO A 545 8.88 16.52 -17.13
N SER A 546 10.09 16.35 -16.61
CA SER A 546 10.88 15.16 -16.83
C SER A 546 10.05 13.94 -16.40
N LEU A 547 9.89 12.97 -17.29
CA LEU A 547 9.19 11.68 -17.10
C LEU A 547 9.62 10.96 -15.82
N GLU A 548 10.82 11.27 -15.32
CA GLU A 548 11.48 10.62 -14.19
C GLU A 548 10.75 10.78 -12.85
N ASN A 549 9.94 11.79 -12.68
CA ASN A 549 9.27 12.12 -11.42
C ASN A 549 7.72 12.01 -11.47
N ASN A 550 7.16 11.52 -12.56
CA ASN A 550 5.72 11.38 -12.70
C ASN A 550 5.24 10.01 -12.19
N ALA A 551 4.99 9.89 -10.89
CA ALA A 551 4.52 8.66 -10.25
C ALA A 551 3.21 8.11 -10.90
N MET A 552 2.35 9.00 -11.39
CA MET A 552 1.10 8.62 -12.02
C MET A 552 1.32 7.98 -13.40
N TYR A 553 2.31 8.45 -14.15
CA TYR A 553 2.72 7.86 -15.42
C TYR A 553 3.17 6.41 -15.25
N PHE A 554 4.04 6.14 -14.26
CA PHE A 554 4.48 4.78 -13.98
C PHE A 554 3.35 3.89 -13.44
N LEU A 555 2.43 4.45 -12.66
CA LEU A 555 1.29 3.69 -12.13
C LEU A 555 0.33 3.23 -13.25
N ASP A 556 0.13 4.05 -14.28
CA ASP A 556 -0.72 3.65 -15.41
C ASP A 556 -0.12 2.47 -16.18
N TYR A 557 1.19 2.50 -16.44
CA TYR A 557 1.88 1.31 -16.97
C TYR A 557 1.86 0.14 -15.98
N GLY A 558 1.96 0.38 -14.69
CA GLY A 558 1.83 -0.67 -13.68
C GLY A 558 0.47 -1.39 -13.73
N LYS A 559 -0.61 -0.65 -13.99
CA LYS A 559 -1.95 -1.24 -14.22
C LYS A 559 -2.00 -2.08 -15.50
N GLU A 560 -1.41 -1.59 -16.59
CA GLU A 560 -1.32 -2.34 -17.84
C GLU A 560 -0.51 -3.63 -17.67
N MET A 561 0.64 -3.55 -16.99
CA MET A 561 1.50 -4.69 -16.65
C MET A 561 0.73 -5.74 -15.84
N PHE A 562 -0.01 -5.30 -14.83
CA PHE A 562 -0.82 -6.19 -14.01
C PHE A 562 -1.94 -6.86 -14.81
N ALA A 563 -2.64 -6.11 -15.67
CA ALA A 563 -3.67 -6.65 -16.54
C ALA A 563 -3.11 -7.67 -17.55
N LEU A 564 -1.94 -7.38 -18.12
CA LEU A 564 -1.24 -8.32 -19.01
C LEU A 564 -0.86 -9.60 -18.24
N THR A 565 -0.32 -9.48 -17.04
CA THR A 565 0.02 -10.62 -16.17
C THR A 565 -1.21 -11.48 -15.89
N GLN A 566 -2.37 -10.89 -15.59
CA GLN A 566 -3.63 -11.62 -15.42
C GLN A 566 -4.06 -12.37 -16.69
N LYS A 567 -3.90 -11.75 -17.86
CA LYS A 567 -4.23 -12.37 -19.16
C LYS A 567 -3.34 -13.57 -19.44
N LEU A 568 -2.05 -13.50 -19.11
CA LEU A 568 -1.06 -14.53 -19.38
C LEU A 568 -1.01 -15.65 -18.33
N PHE A 569 -1.54 -15.45 -17.12
CA PHE A 569 -1.32 -16.30 -15.95
C PHE A 569 -1.68 -17.78 -16.20
N LYS A 570 -2.79 -18.08 -16.82
CA LYS A 570 -3.27 -19.45 -17.02
C LYS A 570 -2.71 -20.14 -18.28
N ILE A 571 -1.92 -19.45 -19.08
CA ILE A 571 -1.35 -20.03 -20.30
C ILE A 571 -0.29 -21.06 -19.92
N PRO A 572 -0.39 -22.31 -20.39
CA PRO A 572 0.55 -23.38 -20.05
C PRO A 572 1.86 -23.25 -20.84
N ARG A 573 2.78 -22.42 -20.34
CA ARG A 573 4.10 -22.23 -20.93
C ARG A 573 5.07 -23.35 -20.54
N SER A 574 6.01 -23.64 -21.40
CA SER A 574 7.12 -24.56 -21.17
C SER A 574 8.34 -24.10 -22.02
N LEU A 575 9.42 -24.88 -22.14
CA LEU A 575 10.54 -24.52 -23.01
C LEU A 575 10.13 -24.36 -24.46
N SER A 576 9.17 -25.16 -24.94
CA SER A 576 8.62 -25.11 -26.28
C SER A 576 7.17 -25.56 -26.26
N GLY A 577 6.32 -25.01 -27.12
CA GLY A 577 4.93 -25.39 -27.21
C GLY A 577 3.98 -24.26 -27.52
N ASN A 578 2.70 -24.58 -27.64
CA ASN A 578 1.65 -23.62 -28.02
C ASN A 578 1.44 -22.50 -27.01
N GLY A 579 1.66 -22.76 -25.72
CA GLY A 579 1.55 -21.71 -24.68
C GLY A 579 2.55 -20.57 -24.87
N ASN A 580 3.77 -20.86 -25.32
CA ASN A 580 4.76 -19.84 -25.66
C ASN A 580 4.31 -19.05 -26.88
N ARG A 581 3.82 -19.71 -27.94
CA ARG A 581 3.30 -19.04 -29.13
C ARG A 581 2.12 -18.13 -28.82
N GLU A 582 1.20 -18.59 -27.99
CA GLU A 582 0.05 -17.79 -27.55
C GLU A 582 0.52 -16.56 -26.76
N THR A 583 1.45 -16.74 -25.82
CA THR A 583 2.05 -15.62 -25.08
C THR A 583 2.70 -14.60 -26.00
N LEU A 584 3.54 -15.07 -26.95
CA LEU A 584 4.23 -14.17 -27.90
C LEU A 584 3.27 -13.47 -28.86
N LYS A 585 2.19 -14.10 -29.29
CA LYS A 585 1.13 -13.47 -30.11
C LYS A 585 0.42 -12.36 -29.35
N ILE A 586 0.08 -12.58 -28.08
CA ILE A 586 -0.52 -11.56 -27.21
C ILE A 586 0.41 -10.36 -27.07
N LEU A 587 1.71 -10.58 -26.90
CA LEU A 587 2.69 -9.49 -26.84
C LEU A 587 2.82 -8.76 -28.17
N GLN A 588 2.77 -9.49 -29.30
CA GLN A 588 2.85 -8.92 -30.65
C GLN A 588 1.64 -8.02 -30.97
N GLU A 589 0.45 -8.38 -30.48
CA GLU A 589 -0.75 -7.52 -30.62
C GLU A 589 -0.58 -6.16 -29.94
N CYS A 590 0.27 -6.08 -28.91
CA CYS A 590 0.47 -4.90 -28.08
C CYS A 590 1.77 -4.13 -28.38
N LEU A 591 2.76 -4.80 -28.99
CA LEU A 591 4.08 -4.24 -29.31
C LEU A 591 4.28 -4.24 -30.83
N GLU A 592 4.13 -3.08 -31.43
CA GLU A 592 4.41 -2.88 -32.83
C GLU A 592 5.88 -3.25 -33.14
N ASN A 593 6.12 -3.95 -34.21
CA ASN A 593 7.44 -4.44 -34.64
C ASN A 593 8.06 -5.58 -33.81
N LEU A 594 7.35 -6.20 -32.89
CA LEU A 594 7.80 -7.43 -32.23
C LEU A 594 7.85 -8.56 -33.27
N LYS A 595 9.02 -9.16 -33.48
CA LYS A 595 9.22 -10.26 -34.40
C LYS A 595 9.27 -11.58 -33.67
N ILE A 596 8.45 -12.53 -34.10
CA ILE A 596 8.44 -13.89 -33.55
C ILE A 596 9.22 -14.81 -34.51
N TYR A 597 10.04 -15.67 -33.93
CA TYR A 597 10.87 -16.63 -34.60
C TYR A 597 10.57 -18.05 -34.15
N GLU A 598 10.66 -18.99 -35.04
CA GLU A 598 10.49 -20.42 -34.79
C GLU A 598 11.76 -21.18 -35.21
N VAL A 599 12.28 -21.97 -34.27
CA VAL A 599 13.52 -22.75 -34.48
C VAL A 599 13.23 -24.23 -34.40
N PRO A 600 13.41 -24.98 -35.50
CA PRO A 600 13.10 -26.41 -35.50
C PRO A 600 13.83 -27.23 -34.46
N SER A 601 13.15 -28.21 -33.86
CA SER A 601 13.76 -29.23 -33.00
C SER A 601 14.95 -29.90 -33.70
N GLY A 602 16.02 -30.24 -32.99
CA GLY A 602 17.24 -30.81 -33.55
C GLY A 602 18.25 -29.76 -34.06
N THR A 603 17.88 -28.46 -34.10
CA THR A 603 18.82 -27.39 -34.48
C THR A 603 19.93 -27.27 -33.46
N LYS A 604 21.18 -27.30 -33.91
CA LYS A 604 22.37 -27.13 -33.05
C LYS A 604 22.58 -25.67 -32.62
N ALA A 605 22.91 -25.50 -31.36
CA ALA A 605 23.26 -24.22 -30.74
C ALA A 605 24.45 -24.43 -29.79
N PHE A 606 25.67 -24.18 -30.24
CA PHE A 606 26.91 -24.56 -29.55
C PHE A 606 26.94 -26.06 -29.19
N ASP A 607 27.02 -26.39 -27.90
CA ASP A 607 27.00 -27.75 -27.38
C ASP A 607 25.58 -28.33 -27.21
N TRP A 608 24.55 -27.49 -27.40
CA TRP A 608 23.15 -27.82 -27.16
C TRP A 608 22.39 -28.08 -28.45
N GLU A 609 21.21 -28.68 -28.28
CA GLU A 609 20.26 -28.94 -29.36
C GLU A 609 18.88 -28.53 -28.94
N ILE A 610 18.10 -27.90 -29.86
CA ILE A 610 16.72 -27.52 -29.61
C ILE A 610 15.90 -28.78 -29.32
N PRO A 611 15.21 -28.87 -28.17
CA PRO A 611 14.47 -30.05 -27.76
C PRO A 611 13.23 -30.29 -28.61
N LYS A 612 12.62 -31.47 -28.44
CA LYS A 612 11.27 -31.75 -28.94
C LYS A 612 10.26 -30.79 -28.34
N GLU A 613 9.22 -30.52 -29.07
CA GLU A 613 8.11 -29.68 -28.63
C GLU A 613 7.15 -30.48 -27.76
N TRP A 614 6.71 -29.89 -26.65
CA TRP A 614 5.79 -30.47 -25.70
C TRP A 614 4.48 -29.66 -25.62
N ASN A 615 3.35 -30.33 -25.84
CA ASN A 615 2.01 -29.75 -25.72
C ASN A 615 1.12 -30.64 -24.86
N VAL A 616 0.21 -30.04 -24.11
CA VAL A 616 -0.77 -30.72 -23.25
C VAL A 616 -2.16 -30.24 -23.57
N LYS A 617 -3.09 -31.18 -23.77
CA LYS A 617 -4.52 -30.88 -23.95
C LYS A 617 -5.29 -31.03 -22.64
N ASP A 618 -5.01 -32.08 -21.87
CA ASP A 618 -5.62 -32.35 -20.57
C ASP A 618 -4.75 -33.29 -19.73
N ALA A 619 -4.82 -33.17 -18.42
CA ALA A 619 -4.22 -34.14 -17.50
C ALA A 619 -4.91 -34.06 -16.12
N TYR A 620 -5.20 -35.22 -15.54
CA TYR A 620 -5.82 -35.37 -14.22
C TYR A 620 -5.74 -36.80 -13.68
N ILE A 621 -6.12 -36.94 -12.44
CA ILE A 621 -6.28 -38.22 -11.77
C ILE A 621 -7.75 -38.34 -11.34
N ILE A 622 -8.39 -39.52 -11.58
CA ILE A 622 -9.68 -39.87 -10.97
C ILE A 622 -9.41 -40.82 -9.81
N THR A 623 -9.85 -40.42 -8.62
CA THR A 623 -9.76 -41.24 -7.42
C THR A 623 -10.70 -42.47 -7.50
N PRO A 624 -10.51 -43.48 -6.66
CA PRO A 624 -11.46 -44.61 -6.60
C PRO A 624 -12.89 -44.24 -6.21
N SER A 625 -13.08 -43.07 -5.54
CA SER A 625 -14.40 -42.50 -5.24
C SER A 625 -15.04 -41.78 -6.41
N GLY A 626 -14.33 -41.61 -7.54
CA GLY A 626 -14.80 -40.89 -8.73
C GLY A 626 -14.48 -39.41 -8.74
N GLU A 627 -13.73 -38.88 -7.77
CA GLU A 627 -13.32 -37.48 -7.70
C GLU A 627 -12.18 -37.20 -8.68
N LYS A 628 -12.25 -36.05 -9.38
CA LYS A 628 -11.19 -35.57 -10.26
C LYS A 628 -10.24 -34.67 -9.46
N ILE A 629 -8.98 -35.10 -9.34
CA ILE A 629 -7.94 -34.34 -8.64
C ILE A 629 -6.76 -34.07 -9.58
N CYS A 630 -5.80 -33.25 -9.13
CA CYS A 630 -4.61 -32.84 -9.88
C CYS A 630 -4.95 -32.34 -11.30
N ASN A 631 -6.01 -31.52 -11.42
CA ASN A 631 -6.56 -31.10 -12.71
C ASN A 631 -5.69 -30.00 -13.34
N PHE A 632 -4.99 -30.32 -14.42
CA PHE A 632 -4.13 -29.41 -15.18
C PHE A 632 -4.84 -28.12 -15.63
N LYS A 633 -6.13 -28.20 -15.96
CA LYS A 633 -6.92 -27.02 -16.40
C LYS A 633 -7.22 -26.06 -15.25
N GLU A 634 -7.20 -26.52 -14.01
CA GLU A 634 -7.36 -25.67 -12.84
C GLU A 634 -6.04 -25.01 -12.46
N ASN A 635 -4.97 -25.83 -12.40
CA ASN A 635 -3.62 -25.33 -12.15
C ASN A 635 -2.62 -26.16 -13.00
N ASN A 636 -1.88 -25.48 -13.88
CA ASN A 636 -0.92 -26.11 -14.79
C ASN A 636 0.22 -26.83 -14.04
N LEU A 637 0.51 -26.41 -12.80
CA LEU A 637 1.55 -27.02 -11.97
C LEU A 637 1.18 -28.44 -11.49
N HIS A 638 -0.07 -28.83 -11.56
CA HIS A 638 -0.47 -30.20 -11.23
C HIS A 638 0.19 -31.26 -12.11
N LEU A 639 0.59 -30.91 -13.32
CA LEU A 639 1.31 -31.82 -14.20
C LEU A 639 2.82 -31.51 -14.18
N MET A 640 3.65 -32.48 -13.91
CA MET A 640 5.09 -32.37 -14.10
C MET A 640 5.39 -32.00 -15.57
N GLY A 641 6.14 -30.89 -15.76
CA GLY A 641 6.51 -30.44 -17.09
C GLY A 641 7.24 -31.53 -17.90
N TYR A 642 6.92 -31.65 -19.19
CA TYR A 642 7.43 -32.68 -20.10
C TYR A 642 6.96 -34.11 -19.79
N SER A 643 5.86 -34.28 -19.05
CA SER A 643 5.22 -35.60 -18.89
C SER A 643 4.79 -36.16 -20.23
N ILE A 644 5.19 -37.43 -20.51
CA ILE A 644 4.73 -38.20 -21.67
C ILE A 644 3.25 -38.58 -21.51
N PRO A 645 2.52 -38.87 -22.60
CA PRO A 645 1.13 -39.31 -22.53
C PRO A 645 1.00 -40.61 -21.71
N CYS A 646 -0.05 -40.67 -20.89
CA CYS A 646 -0.31 -41.81 -20.05
C CYS A 646 -1.81 -42.07 -19.88
N GLU A 647 -2.22 -43.31 -20.05
CA GLU A 647 -3.59 -43.79 -19.79
C GLU A 647 -3.47 -45.11 -19.05
N CYS A 648 -3.64 -45.11 -17.74
CA CYS A 648 -3.46 -46.32 -16.93
C CYS A 648 -4.27 -46.31 -15.63
N SER A 649 -4.34 -47.45 -14.95
CA SER A 649 -5.00 -47.56 -13.65
C SER A 649 -4.04 -48.18 -12.65
N LEU A 650 -3.73 -47.43 -11.59
CA LEU A 650 -2.73 -47.74 -10.55
C LEU A 650 -3.35 -47.74 -9.16
N THR A 651 -2.88 -48.61 -8.29
CA THR A 651 -3.10 -48.51 -6.84
C THR A 651 -2.35 -47.31 -6.28
N PHE A 652 -2.66 -46.84 -5.08
CA PHE A 652 -1.95 -45.70 -4.47
C PHE A 652 -0.44 -45.98 -4.34
N ASN A 653 -0.05 -47.19 -3.93
CA ASN A 653 1.35 -47.56 -3.76
C ASN A 653 2.15 -47.51 -5.08
N GLU A 654 1.51 -47.87 -6.20
CA GLU A 654 2.12 -47.73 -7.52
C GLU A 654 2.17 -46.26 -7.98
N LEU A 655 1.12 -45.47 -7.70
CA LEU A 655 1.02 -44.05 -8.06
C LEU A 655 1.96 -43.18 -7.24
N GLU A 656 2.24 -43.52 -5.98
CA GLU A 656 3.01 -42.69 -5.03
C GLU A 656 4.36 -42.23 -5.61
N SER A 657 5.04 -43.09 -6.39
CA SER A 657 6.31 -42.75 -7.04
C SER A 657 6.21 -41.71 -8.17
N HIS A 658 5.01 -41.42 -8.61
CA HIS A 658 4.69 -40.41 -9.63
C HIS A 658 4.09 -39.14 -9.06
N LEU A 659 3.96 -39.03 -7.72
CA LEU A 659 3.43 -37.89 -7.02
C LEU A 659 4.57 -37.06 -6.38
N TYR A 660 4.55 -35.75 -6.61
CA TYR A 660 5.57 -34.82 -6.12
C TYR A 660 4.94 -33.78 -5.20
N VAL A 661 5.53 -33.61 -4.00
CA VAL A 661 5.03 -32.70 -2.95
C VAL A 661 6.17 -31.99 -2.25
N LEU A 662 5.84 -30.91 -1.50
CA LEU A 662 6.76 -30.20 -0.63
C LEU A 662 6.29 -30.30 0.83
N GLU A 663 6.97 -31.14 1.64
CA GLU A 663 6.62 -31.35 3.05
C GLU A 663 6.73 -30.08 3.89
N ASN A 664 7.73 -29.26 3.61
CA ASN A 664 7.98 -27.99 4.33
C ASN A 664 7.01 -26.86 3.92
N GLN A 665 6.19 -27.08 2.88
CA GLN A 665 5.15 -26.14 2.42
C GLN A 665 3.86 -26.89 2.08
N PRO A 666 3.08 -27.32 3.10
CA PRO A 666 1.99 -28.27 2.91
C PRO A 666 0.85 -27.84 1.98
N SER A 667 0.67 -26.53 1.76
CA SER A 667 -0.36 -25.96 0.88
C SER A 667 0.14 -25.62 -0.53
N ALA A 668 1.42 -25.81 -0.81
CA ALA A 668 2.02 -25.48 -2.09
C ALA A 668 2.05 -26.68 -3.04
N ILE A 669 1.75 -26.44 -4.33
CA ILE A 669 2.00 -27.39 -5.41
C ILE A 669 3.39 -27.07 -5.98
N PRO A 670 4.36 -28.01 -5.98
CA PRO A 670 5.70 -27.75 -6.50
C PRO A 670 5.74 -27.67 -8.01
N TYR A 671 6.69 -26.90 -8.54
CA TYR A 671 7.04 -26.92 -9.95
C TYR A 671 8.13 -27.97 -10.21
N ILE A 672 7.79 -29.00 -10.97
CA ILE A 672 8.71 -30.08 -11.35
C ILE A 672 8.74 -30.23 -12.86
N THR A 673 9.91 -30.53 -13.42
CA THR A 673 10.09 -30.77 -14.85
C THR A 673 10.91 -32.01 -15.15
N SER A 674 10.78 -32.54 -16.36
CA SER A 674 11.51 -33.72 -16.84
C SER A 674 12.07 -33.53 -18.24
N TYR A 675 12.93 -32.53 -18.45
CA TYR A 675 13.45 -32.18 -19.78
C TYR A 675 14.26 -33.27 -20.46
N TYR A 676 14.95 -34.13 -19.70
CA TYR A 676 15.95 -35.07 -20.25
C TYR A 676 15.57 -36.53 -20.06
N LYS A 677 14.43 -36.82 -19.42
CA LYS A 677 13.99 -38.19 -19.18
C LYS A 677 12.51 -38.33 -19.54
N GLU A 678 12.20 -39.25 -20.42
CA GLU A 678 10.82 -39.62 -20.73
C GLU A 678 10.17 -40.29 -19.52
N ARG A 679 9.35 -39.56 -18.79
CA ARG A 679 8.57 -39.96 -17.62
C ARG A 679 7.33 -39.09 -17.48
N TRP A 680 6.46 -39.47 -16.59
CA TRP A 680 5.29 -38.70 -16.24
C TRP A 680 5.12 -38.59 -14.73
N GLY A 681 4.34 -37.61 -14.26
CA GLY A 681 4.02 -37.43 -12.86
C GLY A 681 3.09 -36.28 -12.61
N PHE A 682 2.55 -36.23 -11.40
CA PHE A 682 1.70 -35.16 -10.93
C PHE A 682 2.28 -34.48 -9.69
N CYS A 683 1.99 -33.19 -9.56
CA CYS A 683 2.34 -32.41 -8.40
C CYS A 683 1.06 -32.03 -7.65
N LEU A 684 1.09 -32.12 -6.33
CA LEU A 684 -0.05 -31.76 -5.50
C LEU A 684 0.43 -31.19 -4.16
N THR A 685 -0.48 -30.68 -3.36
CA THR A 685 -0.13 -30.20 -2.02
C THR A 685 0.23 -31.37 -1.12
N PHE A 686 1.12 -31.16 -0.15
CA PHE A 686 1.44 -32.21 0.82
C PHE A 686 0.23 -32.59 1.69
N SER A 687 -0.65 -31.61 1.96
CA SER A 687 -1.90 -31.86 2.67
C SER A 687 -2.81 -32.85 1.92
N ASP A 688 -3.00 -32.66 0.61
CA ASP A 688 -3.81 -33.57 -0.22
C ASP A 688 -3.16 -34.93 -0.35
N PHE A 689 -1.83 -34.95 -0.51
CA PHE A 689 -1.06 -36.18 -0.54
C PHE A 689 -1.24 -37.01 0.76
N CYS A 690 -1.15 -36.37 1.92
CA CYS A 690 -1.36 -37.07 3.21
C CYS A 690 -2.78 -37.64 3.31
N THR A 691 -3.78 -36.87 2.89
CA THR A 691 -5.18 -37.32 2.87
C THR A 691 -5.37 -38.54 1.96
N LEU A 692 -4.81 -38.50 0.74
CA LEU A 692 -4.87 -39.66 -0.17
C LEU A 692 -4.13 -40.86 0.38
N ARG A 693 -2.97 -40.66 0.98
CA ARG A 693 -2.15 -41.71 1.58
C ARG A 693 -2.86 -42.35 2.75
N GLU A 694 -3.46 -41.60 3.64
CA GLU A 694 -4.24 -42.10 4.78
C GLU A 694 -5.43 -42.96 4.31
N GLN A 695 -6.11 -42.53 3.26
CA GLN A 695 -7.32 -43.17 2.76
C GLN A 695 -7.04 -44.40 1.90
N TYR A 696 -5.94 -44.42 1.11
CA TYR A 696 -5.75 -45.41 0.05
C TYR A 696 -4.43 -46.21 0.13
N LYS A 697 -3.53 -45.88 1.08
CA LYS A 697 -2.34 -46.70 1.31
C LYS A 697 -2.79 -48.12 1.63
N ASP A 698 -2.27 -49.13 1.04
CA ASP A 698 -2.66 -50.52 1.21
C ASP A 698 -4.07 -50.92 0.68
N SER A 699 -4.78 -50.01 0.03
CA SER A 699 -6.04 -50.30 -0.63
C SER A 699 -5.82 -50.90 -2.02
N PRO A 700 -6.56 -51.97 -2.41
CA PRO A 700 -6.49 -52.50 -3.75
C PRO A 700 -7.23 -51.66 -4.78
N GLN A 701 -7.89 -50.58 -4.38
CA GLN A 701 -8.63 -49.69 -5.25
C GLN A 701 -7.68 -48.92 -6.17
N LYS A 702 -8.11 -48.68 -7.41
CA LYS A 702 -7.27 -48.06 -8.43
C LYS A 702 -7.70 -46.67 -8.77
N PHE A 703 -6.73 -45.80 -8.90
CA PHE A 703 -6.82 -44.46 -9.48
C PHE A 703 -6.74 -44.59 -11.02
N GLN A 704 -7.50 -43.77 -11.73
CA GLN A 704 -7.38 -43.66 -13.17
C GLN A 704 -6.52 -42.45 -13.53
N ILE A 705 -5.47 -42.66 -14.29
CA ILE A 705 -4.50 -41.65 -14.67
C ILE A 705 -4.78 -41.28 -16.13
N HIS A 706 -4.93 -39.99 -16.37
CA HIS A 706 -5.12 -39.45 -17.71
C HIS A 706 -4.14 -38.33 -17.98
N ILE A 707 -3.30 -38.45 -19.03
CA ILE A 707 -2.39 -37.43 -19.51
C ILE A 707 -2.47 -37.44 -21.04
N ASP A 708 -3.18 -36.47 -21.61
CA ASP A 708 -3.23 -36.20 -23.04
C ASP A 708 -2.19 -35.14 -23.41
N SER A 709 -0.96 -35.60 -23.60
CA SER A 709 0.17 -34.75 -24.00
C SER A 709 0.82 -35.34 -25.28
N CYS A 710 1.61 -34.51 -25.95
CA CYS A 710 2.49 -34.97 -27.04
C CYS A 710 3.90 -34.39 -26.87
N LEU A 711 4.89 -35.19 -27.24
CA LEU A 711 6.30 -34.80 -27.25
C LEU A 711 6.88 -35.22 -28.62
N GLU A 712 6.92 -34.26 -29.54
CA GLU A 712 7.24 -34.49 -30.94
C GLU A 712 8.20 -33.44 -31.52
N SER A 713 8.69 -33.70 -32.75
CA SER A 713 9.47 -32.71 -33.47
C SER A 713 8.57 -31.52 -33.81
N GLY A 714 8.98 -30.33 -33.37
CA GLY A 714 8.28 -29.07 -33.55
C GLY A 714 9.26 -27.92 -33.59
N SER A 715 9.02 -26.86 -32.86
CA SER A 715 9.94 -25.69 -32.79
C SER A 715 9.96 -25.01 -31.44
N LEU A 716 11.07 -24.36 -31.16
CA LEU A 716 11.23 -23.42 -30.07
C LEU A 716 10.87 -22.03 -30.55
N SER A 717 9.92 -21.37 -29.90
CA SER A 717 9.47 -20.03 -30.23
C SER A 717 10.15 -18.98 -29.35
N TYR A 718 10.61 -17.89 -29.95
CA TYR A 718 11.09 -16.71 -29.21
C TYR A 718 10.71 -15.41 -29.94
N ALA A 719 10.83 -14.26 -29.28
CA ALA A 719 10.59 -12.98 -29.91
C ALA A 719 11.66 -11.94 -29.60
N GLU A 720 11.80 -11.02 -30.54
CA GLU A 720 12.72 -9.87 -30.46
C GLU A 720 11.98 -8.59 -30.85
N LEU A 721 12.14 -7.56 -30.03
CA LEU A 721 11.79 -6.18 -30.35
C LEU A 721 13.08 -5.36 -30.45
N TYR A 722 13.40 -4.88 -31.67
CA TYR A 722 14.53 -3.97 -31.88
C TYR A 722 14.03 -2.55 -32.14
N ILE A 723 14.47 -1.61 -31.31
CA ILE A 723 14.14 -0.19 -31.38
C ILE A 723 15.40 0.58 -31.76
N GLN A 724 15.40 1.13 -32.97
CA GLN A 724 16.52 1.91 -33.49
C GLN A 724 16.72 3.19 -32.68
N GLY A 725 17.93 3.41 -32.18
CA GLY A 725 18.37 4.66 -31.57
C GLY A 725 19.26 5.49 -32.47
N LYS A 726 19.78 6.60 -31.94
CA LYS A 726 20.75 7.47 -32.62
C LYS A 726 22.11 6.80 -32.77
N SER A 727 22.51 5.97 -31.81
CA SER A 727 23.73 5.18 -31.84
C SER A 727 23.45 3.74 -32.25
N LYS A 728 24.43 3.10 -32.88
CA LYS A 728 24.45 1.66 -33.16
C LYS A 728 24.80 0.84 -31.90
N GLN A 729 25.24 1.46 -30.80
CA GLN A 729 25.43 0.81 -29.53
C GLN A 729 24.08 0.43 -28.95
N GLU A 730 24.01 -0.73 -28.32
CA GLU A 730 22.77 -1.32 -27.87
C GLU A 730 22.70 -1.48 -26.35
N ILE A 731 21.52 -1.21 -25.78
CA ILE A 731 21.13 -1.66 -24.45
C ILE A 731 20.18 -2.84 -24.63
N VAL A 732 20.45 -3.97 -23.97
CA VAL A 732 19.72 -5.21 -24.16
C VAL A 732 18.94 -5.55 -22.90
N PHE A 733 17.65 -5.82 -23.03
CA PHE A 733 16.82 -6.39 -21.98
C PHE A 733 16.41 -7.81 -22.39
N SER A 734 16.56 -8.78 -21.50
CA SER A 734 16.20 -10.17 -21.73
C SER A 734 15.29 -10.67 -20.62
N THR A 735 14.23 -11.37 -20.98
CA THR A 735 13.33 -12.07 -20.05
C THR A 735 12.93 -13.42 -20.61
N TYR A 736 12.59 -14.35 -19.74
CA TYR A 736 12.20 -15.69 -20.19
C TYR A 736 10.67 -15.90 -20.18
N ILE A 737 10.21 -16.91 -20.98
CA ILE A 737 8.80 -17.14 -21.29
C ILE A 737 8.44 -18.64 -21.16
N CYS A 738 9.01 -19.38 -20.25
CA CYS A 738 8.92 -20.84 -20.24
C CYS A 738 8.39 -21.49 -18.96
N HIS A 739 7.95 -20.70 -17.98
CA HIS A 739 7.40 -21.19 -16.74
C HIS A 739 5.87 -21.10 -16.72
N PRO A 740 5.13 -22.14 -16.33
CA PRO A 740 3.68 -22.09 -16.19
C PRO A 740 3.25 -21.41 -14.88
N GLN A 741 2.21 -20.64 -14.90
CA GLN A 741 1.51 -20.06 -13.73
C GLN A 741 2.40 -19.50 -12.60
N MET A 742 3.52 -18.86 -12.94
CA MET A 742 4.40 -18.17 -12.00
C MET A 742 4.44 -16.69 -12.31
N VAL A 743 4.06 -15.87 -11.34
CA VAL A 743 3.87 -14.44 -11.55
C VAL A 743 5.13 -13.65 -11.28
N ASN A 744 5.69 -13.78 -10.08
CA ASN A 744 6.89 -13.01 -9.73
C ASN A 744 8.13 -13.57 -10.44
N ASN A 745 8.24 -14.90 -10.54
CA ASN A 745 9.37 -15.53 -11.19
C ASN A 745 9.47 -15.18 -12.68
N GLU A 746 8.38 -15.23 -13.44
CA GLU A 746 8.41 -15.09 -14.90
C GLU A 746 7.59 -13.91 -15.42
N LEU A 747 6.27 -13.91 -15.15
CA LEU A 747 5.37 -12.93 -15.76
C LEU A 747 5.73 -11.49 -15.41
N SER A 748 6.40 -11.26 -14.28
CA SER A 748 6.87 -9.94 -13.88
C SER A 748 7.92 -9.38 -14.85
N GLY A 749 8.85 -10.22 -15.28
CA GLY A 749 9.87 -9.87 -16.28
C GLY A 749 9.23 -9.57 -17.66
N ILE A 750 8.29 -10.42 -18.09
CA ILE A 750 7.57 -10.24 -19.35
C ILE A 750 6.79 -8.92 -19.34
N ALA A 751 6.05 -8.64 -18.27
CA ALA A 751 5.25 -7.43 -18.14
C ALA A 751 6.11 -6.16 -18.10
N LEU A 752 7.27 -6.23 -17.45
CA LEU A 752 8.23 -5.12 -17.40
C LEU A 752 8.87 -4.87 -18.77
N ALA A 753 9.31 -5.93 -19.45
CA ALA A 753 9.87 -5.85 -20.80
C ALA A 753 8.85 -5.29 -21.81
N TYR A 754 7.56 -5.69 -21.68
CA TYR A 754 6.45 -5.12 -22.43
C TYR A 754 6.32 -3.60 -22.21
N ALA A 755 6.26 -3.15 -20.97
CA ALA A 755 6.11 -1.73 -20.66
C ALA A 755 7.29 -0.89 -21.16
N LEU A 756 8.53 -1.39 -21.01
CA LEU A 756 9.73 -0.76 -21.56
C LEU A 756 9.65 -0.67 -23.09
N GLY A 757 9.27 -1.75 -23.78
CA GLY A 757 9.11 -1.78 -25.23
C GLY A 757 8.12 -0.72 -25.71
N LYS A 758 6.98 -0.61 -25.05
CA LYS A 758 5.94 0.38 -25.37
C LYS A 758 6.42 1.82 -25.19
N ILE A 759 7.07 2.12 -24.04
CA ILE A 759 7.60 3.46 -23.75
C ILE A 759 8.70 3.84 -24.75
N LEU A 760 9.64 2.95 -24.99
CA LEU A 760 10.83 3.23 -25.80
C LEU A 760 10.52 3.33 -27.28
N SER A 761 9.48 2.66 -27.76
CA SER A 761 8.98 2.78 -29.14
C SER A 761 8.31 4.14 -29.44
N GLN A 762 7.91 4.89 -28.38
CA GLN A 762 7.21 6.17 -28.52
C GLN A 762 8.12 7.39 -28.40
N ARG A 763 9.44 7.21 -28.32
CA ARG A 763 10.41 8.32 -28.19
C ARG A 763 11.68 8.10 -29.01
N GLU A 764 12.45 9.16 -29.21
CA GLU A 764 13.82 9.04 -29.70
C GLU A 764 14.76 8.55 -28.58
N ASN A 765 15.54 7.52 -28.85
CA ASN A 765 16.47 6.92 -27.92
C ASN A 765 17.93 7.27 -28.31
N PRO A 766 18.79 7.61 -27.35
CA PRO A 766 20.23 7.83 -27.64
C PRO A 766 20.93 6.57 -28.13
N TYR A 767 20.62 5.42 -27.52
CA TYR A 767 21.09 4.10 -27.88
C TYR A 767 20.00 3.27 -28.53
N SER A 768 20.36 2.34 -29.40
CA SER A 768 19.44 1.31 -29.85
C SER A 768 19.07 0.40 -28.69
N VAL A 769 17.84 -0.10 -28.66
CA VAL A 769 17.36 -0.97 -27.60
C VAL A 769 16.86 -2.28 -28.18
N ARG A 770 17.30 -3.38 -27.58
CA ARG A 770 16.88 -4.73 -27.94
C ARG A 770 16.19 -5.39 -26.76
N ILE A 771 14.97 -5.87 -26.96
CA ILE A 771 14.19 -6.59 -25.94
C ILE A 771 13.95 -8.01 -26.43
N LEU A 772 14.35 -8.98 -25.64
CA LEU A 772 14.34 -10.40 -25.95
C LEU A 772 13.35 -11.15 -25.02
N PHE A 773 12.46 -11.91 -25.62
CA PHE A 773 11.55 -12.83 -24.96
C PHE A 773 11.93 -14.25 -25.36
N LEU A 774 12.64 -14.96 -24.52
CA LEU A 774 13.31 -16.22 -24.84
C LEU A 774 12.89 -17.33 -23.85
N PRO A 775 12.78 -18.60 -24.25
CA PRO A 775 12.83 -19.69 -23.27
C PRO A 775 14.15 -19.68 -22.50
N GLU A 776 14.09 -19.82 -21.18
CA GLU A 776 15.29 -19.79 -20.30
C GLU A 776 16.34 -20.81 -20.73
N THR A 777 17.60 -20.44 -20.64
CA THR A 777 18.77 -21.27 -20.96
C THR A 777 18.85 -21.61 -22.45
N ILE A 778 18.02 -22.48 -22.97
CA ILE A 778 18.14 -22.94 -24.37
C ILE A 778 17.85 -21.82 -25.37
N GLY A 779 16.93 -20.90 -25.06
CA GLY A 779 16.60 -19.75 -25.89
C GLY A 779 17.77 -18.77 -25.96
N SER A 780 18.35 -18.41 -24.81
CA SER A 780 19.51 -17.51 -24.75
C SER A 780 20.76 -18.12 -25.39
N ILE A 781 21.01 -19.44 -25.22
CA ILE A 781 22.09 -20.15 -25.89
C ILE A 781 21.89 -20.14 -27.42
N TYR A 782 20.70 -20.45 -27.90
CA TYR A 782 20.41 -20.39 -29.33
C TYR A 782 20.59 -18.97 -29.87
N TYR A 783 20.04 -17.96 -29.20
CA TYR A 783 20.16 -16.58 -29.61
C TYR A 783 21.63 -16.14 -29.70
N LEU A 784 22.43 -16.46 -28.69
CA LEU A 784 23.87 -16.23 -28.70
C LEU A 784 24.60 -16.96 -29.83
N SER A 785 24.20 -18.19 -30.18
CA SER A 785 24.82 -18.93 -31.26
C SER A 785 24.67 -18.27 -32.64
N ARG A 786 23.74 -17.29 -32.77
CA ARG A 786 23.46 -16.56 -34.02
C ARG A 786 23.87 -15.11 -33.98
N HIS A 787 23.96 -14.50 -32.77
CA HIS A 787 24.12 -13.06 -32.63
C HIS A 787 25.32 -12.65 -31.77
N LEU A 788 26.21 -13.58 -31.36
CA LEU A 788 27.28 -13.31 -30.39
C LEU A 788 28.20 -12.21 -30.87
N GLU A 789 28.76 -12.31 -32.10
CA GLU A 789 29.69 -11.32 -32.66
C GLU A 789 29.07 -9.92 -32.71
N HIS A 790 27.78 -9.84 -33.12
CA HIS A 790 27.05 -8.59 -33.12
C HIS A 790 26.91 -7.99 -31.71
N LEU A 791 26.48 -8.79 -30.74
CA LEU A 791 26.28 -8.34 -29.36
C LEU A 791 27.62 -7.94 -28.71
N GLN A 792 28.69 -8.66 -28.95
CA GLN A 792 30.04 -8.29 -28.45
C GLN A 792 30.51 -6.95 -29.02
N ALA A 793 30.12 -6.61 -30.27
CA ALA A 793 30.47 -5.35 -30.91
C ALA A 793 29.55 -4.19 -30.52
N SER A 794 28.30 -4.43 -30.17
CA SER A 794 27.28 -3.37 -30.03
C SER A 794 26.75 -3.22 -28.60
N CYS A 795 26.67 -4.28 -27.78
CA CYS A 795 26.06 -4.26 -26.45
C CYS A 795 26.94 -3.54 -25.45
N ILE A 796 26.49 -2.39 -24.95
CA ILE A 796 27.21 -1.62 -23.91
C ILE A 796 26.68 -1.95 -22.50
N ALA A 797 25.44 -2.40 -22.36
CA ALA A 797 24.85 -2.83 -21.10
C ALA A 797 23.67 -3.77 -21.39
N GLY A 798 23.56 -4.86 -20.62
CA GLY A 798 22.48 -5.82 -20.72
C GLY A 798 21.88 -6.14 -19.36
N PHE A 799 20.58 -6.45 -19.36
CA PHE A 799 19.83 -6.72 -18.15
C PHE A 799 18.92 -7.93 -18.32
N VAL A 800 19.05 -8.91 -17.44
CA VAL A 800 18.07 -9.98 -17.29
C VAL A 800 16.99 -9.49 -16.32
N LEU A 801 15.72 -9.57 -16.73
CA LEU A 801 14.57 -9.14 -15.97
C LEU A 801 13.81 -10.37 -15.47
N THR A 802 13.85 -10.64 -14.18
CA THR A 802 13.19 -11.77 -13.54
C THR A 802 12.90 -11.48 -12.07
N CYS A 803 11.94 -12.14 -11.44
CA CYS A 803 11.60 -11.97 -10.03
C CYS A 803 11.46 -10.48 -9.64
N ILE A 804 10.83 -9.70 -10.51
CA ILE A 804 10.86 -8.23 -10.43
C ILE A 804 9.48 -7.60 -10.16
N GLY A 805 8.51 -8.42 -9.73
CA GLY A 805 7.12 -7.98 -9.52
C GLY A 805 6.73 -7.75 -8.06
N ASP A 806 7.41 -8.34 -7.09
CA ASP A 806 7.05 -8.23 -5.67
C ASP A 806 7.41 -6.85 -5.07
N CYS A 807 7.01 -6.61 -3.81
CA CYS A 807 7.26 -5.34 -3.12
C CYS A 807 8.27 -5.44 -1.96
N ARG A 808 8.99 -6.57 -1.82
CA ARG A 808 9.81 -6.86 -0.63
C ARG A 808 11.17 -6.16 -0.63
N ASN A 809 11.89 -6.21 -1.76
CA ASN A 809 13.25 -5.68 -1.87
C ASN A 809 13.48 -5.01 -3.23
N TYR A 810 14.68 -4.44 -3.40
CA TYR A 810 15.31 -4.14 -4.68
C TYR A 810 16.68 -4.82 -4.70
N SER A 811 17.03 -5.49 -5.77
CA SER A 811 18.28 -6.21 -5.82
C SER A 811 18.91 -6.28 -7.21
N VAL A 812 20.22 -6.49 -7.23
CA VAL A 812 21.01 -6.77 -8.41
C VAL A 812 21.86 -8.00 -8.17
N LEU A 813 21.94 -8.87 -9.17
CA LEU A 813 22.96 -9.91 -9.24
C LEU A 813 23.96 -9.48 -10.30
N HIS A 814 25.19 -9.26 -9.86
CA HIS A 814 26.26 -8.70 -10.69
C HIS A 814 26.74 -9.67 -11.77
N SER A 815 27.30 -9.10 -12.83
CA SER A 815 28.01 -9.84 -13.86
C SER A 815 29.21 -10.61 -13.30
N ARG A 816 29.81 -11.48 -14.11
CA ARG A 816 31.03 -12.20 -13.73
C ARG A 816 32.20 -11.28 -13.41
N GLU A 817 32.29 -10.13 -14.07
CA GLU A 817 33.30 -9.10 -13.79
C GLU A 817 32.95 -8.24 -12.58
N GLY A 818 31.65 -8.07 -12.28
CA GLY A 818 31.14 -7.34 -11.11
C GLY A 818 31.28 -5.82 -11.18
N ASN A 819 31.77 -5.25 -12.29
CA ASN A 819 32.01 -3.81 -12.40
C ASN A 819 31.89 -3.28 -13.85
N ASN A 820 31.18 -3.96 -14.73
CA ASN A 820 30.88 -3.42 -16.04
C ASN A 820 29.83 -2.28 -15.96
N LEU A 821 29.50 -1.67 -17.09
CA LEU A 821 28.61 -0.51 -17.13
C LEU A 821 27.20 -0.83 -16.61
N ALA A 822 26.66 -2.03 -16.86
CA ALA A 822 25.37 -2.46 -16.34
C ALA A 822 25.41 -2.59 -14.80
N ASP A 823 26.44 -3.23 -14.24
CA ASP A 823 26.64 -3.36 -12.79
C ASP A 823 26.72 -1.99 -12.11
N ARG A 824 27.53 -1.08 -12.66
CA ARG A 824 27.74 0.26 -12.11
C ARG A 824 26.47 1.10 -12.13
N ALA A 825 25.73 1.08 -13.25
CA ALA A 825 24.47 1.82 -13.37
C ALA A 825 23.40 1.30 -12.39
N ALA A 826 23.25 -0.02 -12.25
CA ALA A 826 22.34 -0.63 -11.31
C ALA A 826 22.68 -0.29 -9.86
N LYS A 827 23.94 -0.47 -9.47
CA LYS A 827 24.46 -0.14 -8.14
C LYS A 827 24.28 1.33 -7.78
N HIS A 828 24.58 2.24 -8.74
CA HIS A 828 24.40 3.67 -8.56
C HIS A 828 22.95 4.02 -8.20
N ILE A 829 21.98 3.48 -8.95
CA ILE A 829 20.57 3.73 -8.70
C ILE A 829 20.10 3.11 -7.37
N LEU A 830 20.51 1.90 -7.06
CA LEU A 830 20.19 1.26 -5.78
C LEU A 830 20.68 2.12 -4.62
N LYS A 831 21.94 2.54 -4.65
CA LYS A 831 22.57 3.36 -3.59
C LYS A 831 21.87 4.69 -3.35
N HIS A 832 21.40 5.37 -4.40
CA HIS A 832 20.87 6.73 -4.29
C HIS A 832 19.36 6.83 -4.13
N TYR A 833 18.59 5.79 -4.51
CA TYR A 833 17.13 5.84 -4.50
C TYR A 833 16.45 4.82 -3.58
N TYR A 834 17.18 3.76 -3.18
CA TYR A 834 16.60 2.66 -2.43
C TYR A 834 17.38 2.40 -1.15
N LYS A 835 16.64 2.26 -0.02
CA LYS A 835 17.23 1.83 1.25
C LYS A 835 17.11 0.30 1.32
N ASP A 836 18.03 -0.32 2.03
CA ASP A 836 17.98 -1.78 2.32
C ASP A 836 17.94 -2.68 1.07
N PHE A 837 18.55 -2.22 -0.05
CA PHE A 837 18.73 -3.03 -1.26
C PHE A 837 19.71 -4.19 -1.04
N LYS A 838 19.65 -5.20 -1.91
CA LYS A 838 20.55 -6.37 -1.88
C LYS A 838 21.43 -6.42 -3.12
N GLU A 839 22.69 -6.75 -2.91
CA GLU A 839 23.65 -7.07 -3.98
C GLU A 839 24.04 -8.55 -3.86
N TYR A 840 24.04 -9.26 -4.97
CA TYR A 840 24.43 -10.66 -5.08
C TYR A 840 25.61 -10.79 -6.05
N SER A 841 26.56 -11.64 -5.69
CA SER A 841 27.68 -11.95 -6.56
C SER A 841 27.28 -12.90 -7.68
N TYR A 842 28.08 -12.95 -8.75
CA TYR A 842 27.88 -13.91 -9.85
C TYR A 842 27.94 -15.38 -9.38
N LEU A 843 28.52 -15.66 -8.22
CA LEU A 843 28.54 -17.01 -7.65
C LEU A 843 27.13 -17.52 -7.29
N GLU A 844 26.19 -16.60 -7.12
CA GLU A 844 24.78 -16.88 -6.80
C GLU A 844 23.86 -16.87 -8.03
N ARG A 845 24.46 -16.89 -9.23
CA ARG A 845 23.75 -16.92 -10.51
C ARG A 845 22.79 -18.11 -10.63
N GLY A 846 21.68 -17.93 -11.33
CA GLY A 846 20.67 -18.98 -11.49
C GLY A 846 19.76 -18.81 -12.71
N SER A 847 19.90 -17.69 -13.45
CA SER A 847 19.10 -17.38 -14.64
C SER A 847 19.97 -17.20 -15.88
N ASP A 848 19.50 -16.49 -16.90
CA ASP A 848 20.17 -16.35 -18.20
C ASP A 848 21.47 -15.53 -18.16
N GLU A 849 21.75 -14.79 -17.10
CA GLU A 849 23.07 -14.17 -16.90
C GLU A 849 24.20 -15.20 -16.95
N ARG A 850 23.91 -16.47 -16.64
CA ARG A 850 24.86 -17.59 -16.79
C ARG A 850 25.37 -17.74 -18.21
N GLN A 851 24.51 -17.44 -19.20
CA GLN A 851 24.83 -17.58 -20.61
C GLN A 851 25.49 -16.31 -21.14
N TYR A 852 24.94 -15.16 -20.84
CA TYR A 852 25.47 -13.88 -21.30
C TYR A 852 26.85 -13.55 -20.72
N CYS A 853 27.13 -13.91 -19.46
CA CYS A 853 28.41 -13.69 -18.81
C CYS A 853 29.32 -14.92 -18.81
N ALA A 854 29.01 -15.96 -19.60
CA ALA A 854 29.87 -17.15 -19.72
C ALA A 854 31.25 -16.79 -20.28
N PRO A 855 32.30 -17.54 -19.93
CA PRO A 855 33.63 -17.32 -20.53
C PRO A 855 33.60 -17.35 -22.07
N ASN A 856 34.27 -16.42 -22.70
CA ASN A 856 34.29 -16.19 -24.16
C ASN A 856 33.01 -15.59 -24.77
N VAL A 857 31.92 -15.49 -24.00
CA VAL A 857 30.75 -14.68 -24.33
C VAL A 857 30.96 -13.27 -23.79
N ASP A 858 31.22 -13.17 -22.50
CA ASP A 858 31.68 -11.96 -21.79
C ASP A 858 30.88 -10.68 -22.08
N LEU A 859 29.54 -10.80 -22.23
CA LEU A 859 28.69 -9.65 -22.43
C LEU A 859 28.43 -8.91 -21.10
N PRO A 860 28.28 -7.58 -21.15
CA PRO A 860 28.11 -6.74 -19.94
C PRO A 860 26.67 -6.84 -19.36
N PHE A 861 26.27 -8.01 -18.86
CA PHE A 861 24.95 -8.25 -18.32
C PHE A 861 24.95 -8.35 -16.80
N CYS A 862 23.90 -7.80 -16.15
CA CYS A 862 23.52 -8.10 -14.77
C CYS A 862 22.03 -8.46 -14.68
N THR A 863 21.60 -9.04 -13.56
CA THR A 863 20.19 -9.40 -13.36
C THR A 863 19.53 -8.42 -12.41
N LEU A 864 18.42 -7.83 -12.82
CA LEU A 864 17.62 -6.91 -12.03
C LEU A 864 16.42 -7.64 -11.45
N MET A 865 16.25 -7.56 -10.13
CA MET A 865 15.18 -8.25 -9.40
C MET A 865 14.61 -7.35 -8.30
N ARG A 866 13.45 -7.72 -7.81
CA ARG A 866 12.99 -7.29 -6.49
C ARG A 866 13.56 -8.27 -5.48
N THR A 867 12.93 -9.39 -5.23
CA THR A 867 13.48 -10.44 -4.38
C THR A 867 14.11 -11.54 -5.25
N LYS A 868 15.37 -11.86 -4.98
CA LYS A 868 16.13 -12.85 -5.75
C LYS A 868 15.40 -14.19 -5.80
N PHE A 869 15.49 -14.88 -6.95
CA PHE A 869 15.06 -16.27 -7.10
C PHE A 869 15.68 -17.17 -6.00
N GLY A 870 14.89 -18.08 -5.46
CA GLY A 870 15.28 -18.94 -4.35
C GLY A 870 15.36 -18.25 -2.98
N ALA A 871 15.16 -16.93 -2.89
CA ALA A 871 15.19 -16.19 -1.63
C ALA A 871 13.79 -15.87 -1.06
N TYR A 872 12.73 -16.19 -1.77
CA TYR A 872 11.36 -16.05 -1.28
C TYR A 872 10.66 -17.43 -1.27
N PRO A 873 9.80 -17.68 -0.27
CA PRO A 873 9.27 -19.03 -0.04
C PRO A 873 8.34 -19.54 -1.15
N GLU A 874 7.68 -18.64 -1.87
CA GLU A 874 6.73 -18.98 -2.95
C GLU A 874 7.44 -19.41 -4.26
N TYR A 875 8.75 -19.20 -4.36
CA TYR A 875 9.54 -19.52 -5.55
C TYR A 875 9.36 -20.97 -6.00
N HIS A 876 9.05 -21.18 -7.28
CA HIS A 876 8.83 -22.46 -7.93
C HIS A 876 7.70 -23.28 -7.26
N THR A 877 6.64 -22.61 -6.84
CA THR A 877 5.42 -23.23 -6.33
C THR A 877 4.16 -22.53 -6.83
N SER A 878 2.99 -23.15 -6.59
CA SER A 878 1.67 -22.53 -6.88
C SER A 878 1.37 -21.28 -6.04
N LEU A 879 2.18 -20.97 -5.04
CA LEU A 879 2.05 -19.77 -4.23
C LEU A 879 2.69 -18.54 -4.91
N ASP A 880 3.48 -18.72 -5.99
CA ASP A 880 3.93 -17.64 -6.86
C ASP A 880 2.80 -17.20 -7.80
N ASP A 881 1.77 -16.63 -7.22
CA ASP A 881 0.53 -16.25 -7.89
C ASP A 881 0.32 -14.74 -7.97
N LEU A 882 -0.84 -14.33 -8.47
CA LEU A 882 -1.23 -12.92 -8.65
C LEU A 882 -1.28 -12.11 -7.36
N SER A 883 -1.27 -12.74 -6.19
CA SER A 883 -1.28 -12.05 -4.90
C SER A 883 0.08 -11.44 -4.53
N LEU A 884 1.17 -11.94 -5.13
CA LEU A 884 2.53 -11.44 -4.89
C LEU A 884 2.82 -10.09 -5.56
N VAL A 885 2.03 -9.71 -6.55
CA VAL A 885 2.25 -8.53 -7.37
C VAL A 885 1.06 -7.57 -7.35
N SER A 886 1.30 -6.33 -7.69
CA SER A 886 0.27 -5.29 -7.78
C SER A 886 0.63 -4.28 -8.86
N ALA A 887 -0.34 -3.47 -9.29
CA ALA A 887 -0.07 -2.36 -10.19
C ALA A 887 1.00 -1.39 -9.62
N GLN A 888 1.01 -1.18 -8.32
CA GLN A 888 2.01 -0.33 -7.66
C GLN A 888 3.39 -0.98 -7.66
N SER A 889 3.52 -2.27 -7.32
CA SER A 889 4.82 -2.95 -7.33
C SER A 889 5.42 -3.03 -8.73
N PHE A 890 4.59 -3.20 -9.76
CA PHE A 890 5.02 -3.10 -11.16
C PHE A 890 5.45 -1.68 -11.55
N ALA A 891 4.71 -0.65 -11.13
CA ALA A 891 5.09 0.75 -11.35
C ALA A 891 6.45 1.07 -10.72
N ASP A 892 6.66 0.62 -9.49
CA ASP A 892 7.92 0.80 -8.75
C ASP A 892 9.09 0.10 -9.44
N SER A 893 8.85 -1.11 -9.96
CA SER A 893 9.86 -1.88 -10.71
C SER A 893 10.19 -1.24 -12.06
N LEU A 894 9.18 -0.74 -12.76
CA LEU A 894 9.38 0.01 -14.00
C LEU A 894 10.18 1.30 -13.74
N GLN A 895 9.89 2.02 -12.67
CA GLN A 895 10.64 3.20 -12.28
C GLN A 895 12.09 2.88 -11.91
N TYR A 896 12.33 1.74 -11.25
CA TYR A 896 13.67 1.25 -10.92
C TYR A 896 14.50 1.05 -12.20
N VAL A 897 14.00 0.28 -13.15
CA VAL A 897 14.70 -0.02 -14.41
C VAL A 897 14.80 1.23 -15.28
N TRP A 898 13.78 2.08 -15.30
CA TRP A 898 13.78 3.37 -15.99
C TRP A 898 14.91 4.28 -15.51
N ARG A 899 15.12 4.40 -14.20
CA ARG A 899 16.23 5.20 -13.64
C ARG A 899 17.58 4.67 -14.07
N ILE A 900 17.77 3.35 -14.13
CA ILE A 900 18.99 2.72 -14.62
C ILE A 900 19.23 3.11 -16.10
N LEU A 901 18.20 2.97 -16.93
CA LEU A 901 18.27 3.34 -18.34
C LEU A 901 18.61 4.82 -18.52
N ARG A 902 17.95 5.72 -17.78
CA ARG A 902 18.24 7.16 -17.83
C ARG A 902 19.68 7.48 -17.39
N THR A 903 20.20 6.77 -16.40
CA THR A 903 21.60 6.89 -15.98
C THR A 903 22.55 6.53 -17.11
N LEU A 904 22.28 5.45 -17.84
CA LEU A 904 23.06 5.04 -19.01
C LEU A 904 22.98 6.07 -20.14
N GLU A 905 21.82 6.63 -20.40
CA GLU A 905 21.61 7.65 -21.45
C GLU A 905 22.33 8.97 -21.14
N LEU A 906 22.36 9.36 -19.85
CA LEU A 906 23.09 10.55 -19.42
C LEU A 906 24.60 10.33 -19.35
N ASN A 907 25.03 9.08 -19.13
CA ASN A 907 26.43 8.74 -19.01
C ASN A 907 27.20 9.02 -20.30
N GLY A 908 28.46 9.40 -20.16
CA GLY A 908 29.34 9.70 -21.26
C GLY A 908 30.61 10.36 -20.75
N ILE A 909 31.58 10.54 -21.64
CA ILE A 909 32.83 11.22 -21.30
C ILE A 909 32.68 12.70 -21.65
N TYR A 910 32.92 13.55 -20.67
CA TYR A 910 32.80 14.99 -20.84
C TYR A 910 34.12 15.68 -20.48
N GLN A 911 34.41 16.76 -21.18
CA GLN A 911 35.57 17.57 -20.95
C GLN A 911 35.21 19.02 -20.66
N ASN A 912 35.74 19.55 -19.58
CA ASN A 912 35.69 20.98 -19.28
C ASN A 912 36.41 21.79 -20.39
N THR A 913 35.74 22.81 -20.90
CA THR A 913 36.26 23.64 -22.00
C THR A 913 37.05 24.87 -21.50
N ILE A 914 36.95 25.16 -20.19
CA ILE A 914 37.56 26.34 -19.57
C ILE A 914 38.75 25.90 -18.73
N LEU A 915 39.86 26.58 -18.89
CA LEU A 915 41.03 26.38 -18.03
C LEU A 915 40.76 26.97 -16.64
N CYS A 916 41.18 26.26 -15.63
CA CYS A 916 40.93 26.56 -14.24
C CYS A 916 39.41 26.51 -13.91
N GLU A 917 39.00 27.01 -12.75
CA GLU A 917 37.60 27.05 -12.34
C GLU A 917 36.82 28.14 -13.13
N PRO A 918 35.76 27.77 -13.84
CA PRO A 918 34.96 28.73 -14.60
C PRO A 918 34.21 29.68 -13.68
N GLN A 919 34.13 30.96 -14.08
CA GLN A 919 33.33 31.98 -13.34
C GLN A 919 31.84 31.74 -13.58
N LEU A 920 31.23 30.93 -12.71
CA LEU A 920 29.82 30.52 -12.82
C LEU A 920 28.85 31.70 -12.59
N GLY A 921 29.23 32.66 -11.73
CA GLY A 921 28.40 33.83 -11.40
C GLY A 921 28.07 34.69 -12.60
N LYS A 922 29.02 34.96 -13.50
CA LYS A 922 28.76 35.76 -14.73
C LYS A 922 27.80 35.08 -15.72
N ARG A 923 27.56 33.78 -15.54
CA ARG A 923 26.66 32.97 -16.36
C ARG A 923 25.29 32.73 -15.69
N GLY A 924 25.08 33.33 -14.51
CA GLY A 924 23.83 33.12 -13.76
C GLY A 924 23.64 31.71 -13.21
N LEU A 925 24.74 30.94 -13.08
CA LEU A 925 24.70 29.53 -12.65
C LEU A 925 24.83 29.37 -11.13
N TYR A 926 24.87 30.43 -10.35
CA TYR A 926 24.75 30.32 -8.90
C TYR A 926 23.30 30.52 -8.43
N PRO A 927 22.84 29.76 -7.44
CA PRO A 927 21.55 30.00 -6.80
C PRO A 927 21.51 31.41 -6.20
N THR A 928 20.36 32.07 -6.31
CA THR A 928 20.15 33.43 -5.76
C THR A 928 20.05 33.46 -4.25
N LEU A 929 19.73 32.32 -3.62
CA LEU A 929 19.61 32.17 -2.16
C LEU A 929 20.70 31.24 -1.61
N SER A 930 21.40 31.70 -0.57
CA SER A 930 22.40 30.91 0.14
C SER A 930 21.73 30.12 1.28
N THR A 931 21.32 28.89 1.01
CA THR A 931 20.82 27.93 2.00
C THR A 931 21.82 26.79 2.17
N LYS A 932 21.70 25.95 3.22
CA LYS A 932 22.55 24.79 3.41
C LYS A 932 22.48 23.82 2.21
N ASP A 933 21.30 23.67 1.63
CA ASP A 933 21.08 22.81 0.48
C ASP A 933 21.67 23.40 -0.81
N SER A 934 21.56 24.70 -1.03
CA SER A 934 22.20 25.36 -2.16
C SER A 934 23.74 25.33 -2.08
N ILE A 935 24.31 25.38 -0.88
CA ILE A 935 25.75 25.24 -0.66
C ILE A 935 26.22 23.83 -1.07
N ASN A 936 25.48 22.78 -0.69
CA ASN A 936 25.81 21.41 -1.09
C ASN A 936 25.65 21.23 -2.60
N GLN A 937 24.60 21.72 -3.21
CA GLN A 937 24.40 21.69 -4.66
C GLN A 937 25.52 22.40 -5.41
N ILE A 938 25.98 23.55 -4.94
CA ILE A 938 27.12 24.27 -5.52
C ILE A 938 28.41 23.45 -5.42
N LYS A 939 28.62 22.80 -4.28
CA LYS A 939 29.78 21.90 -4.08
C LYS A 939 29.76 20.76 -5.06
N ASP A 940 28.61 20.07 -5.19
CA ASP A 940 28.45 18.91 -6.08
C ASP A 940 28.61 19.31 -7.56
N MET A 941 28.00 20.43 -7.93
CA MET A 941 28.11 21.03 -9.25
C MET A 941 29.57 21.34 -9.60
N ARG A 942 30.34 21.96 -8.68
CA ARG A 942 31.75 22.30 -8.89
C ARG A 942 32.60 21.04 -8.95
N ASN A 943 32.35 20.06 -8.08
CA ASN A 943 33.05 18.78 -8.09
C ASN A 943 32.86 18.07 -9.43
N LEU A 944 31.61 17.94 -9.90
CA LEU A 944 31.32 17.35 -11.20
C LEU A 944 32.14 18.02 -12.32
N LEU A 945 32.10 19.35 -12.38
CA LEU A 945 32.79 20.11 -13.41
C LEU A 945 34.31 19.95 -13.36
N MET A 946 34.91 19.87 -12.16
CA MET A 946 36.34 19.72 -11.98
C MET A 946 36.88 18.34 -12.38
N TYR A 947 36.05 17.30 -12.26
CA TYR A 947 36.42 15.94 -12.67
C TYR A 947 36.16 15.62 -14.15
N CYS A 948 35.45 16.48 -14.88
CA CYS A 948 35.21 16.34 -16.32
C CYS A 948 36.48 16.68 -17.13
N ASP A 949 37.47 15.81 -17.06
CA ASP A 949 38.80 15.98 -17.68
C ASP A 949 38.93 15.30 -19.06
N GLY A 950 37.84 14.71 -19.58
CA GLY A 950 37.82 13.98 -20.84
C GLY A 950 38.31 12.52 -20.75
N LYS A 951 38.54 11.97 -19.56
CA LYS A 951 39.03 10.61 -19.34
C LYS A 951 38.02 9.68 -18.73
N LYS A 952 37.29 10.16 -17.72
CA LYS A 952 36.30 9.40 -16.98
C LYS A 952 34.88 9.65 -17.49
N ASP A 953 34.04 8.62 -17.40
CA ASP A 953 32.64 8.80 -17.68
C ASP A 953 31.91 9.47 -16.48
N LEU A 954 30.70 10.02 -16.72
CA LEU A 954 29.97 10.72 -15.67
C LEU A 954 29.61 9.82 -14.49
N LEU A 955 29.36 8.55 -14.73
CA LEU A 955 29.01 7.60 -13.67
C LEU A 955 30.21 7.37 -12.74
N GLU A 956 31.41 7.24 -13.30
CA GLU A 956 32.65 7.16 -12.53
C GLU A 956 32.91 8.44 -11.72
N ILE A 957 32.65 9.60 -12.31
CA ILE A 957 32.75 10.89 -11.63
C ILE A 957 31.73 11.01 -10.49
N ALA A 958 30.50 10.57 -10.74
CA ALA A 958 29.42 10.56 -9.74
C ALA A 958 29.78 9.65 -8.55
N GLU A 959 30.41 8.51 -8.79
CA GLU A 959 30.88 7.60 -7.74
C GLU A 959 32.00 8.26 -6.91
N ILE A 960 32.99 8.87 -7.55
CA ILE A 960 34.09 9.58 -6.88
C ILE A 960 33.57 10.73 -6.01
N CYS A 961 32.63 11.51 -6.53
CA CYS A 961 32.06 12.67 -5.85
C CYS A 961 30.95 12.29 -4.86
N ASN A 962 30.49 11.04 -4.87
CA ASN A 962 29.35 10.53 -4.11
C ASN A 962 28.06 11.36 -4.35
N ILE A 963 27.75 11.64 -5.62
CA ILE A 963 26.59 12.42 -6.05
C ILE A 963 25.62 11.55 -6.85
N ASN A 964 24.35 11.89 -6.80
CA ASN A 964 23.31 11.27 -7.63
C ASN A 964 23.36 11.85 -9.05
N LEU A 965 23.74 11.05 -10.04
CA LEU A 965 23.91 11.50 -11.41
C LEU A 965 22.62 12.05 -12.03
N LEU A 966 21.49 11.41 -11.79
CA LEU A 966 20.19 11.89 -12.31
C LEU A 966 19.78 13.24 -11.70
N ALA A 967 20.12 13.48 -10.43
CA ALA A 967 19.86 14.77 -9.79
C ALA A 967 20.72 15.90 -10.39
N MET A 968 21.80 15.57 -11.09
CA MET A 968 22.70 16.52 -11.73
C MET A 968 22.38 16.78 -13.22
N GLN A 969 21.37 16.11 -13.78
CA GLN A 969 21.03 16.22 -15.20
C GLN A 969 20.85 17.68 -15.64
N GLU A 970 20.06 18.46 -14.92
CA GLU A 970 19.79 19.87 -15.22
C GLU A 970 21.08 20.70 -15.28
N TRP A 971 22.03 20.43 -14.38
CA TRP A 971 23.33 21.11 -14.37
C TRP A 971 24.22 20.72 -15.54
N ILE A 972 24.23 19.44 -15.91
CA ILE A 972 24.97 18.95 -17.07
C ILE A 972 24.45 19.62 -18.34
N GLU A 973 23.11 19.71 -18.50
CA GLU A 973 22.46 20.40 -19.61
C GLU A 973 22.80 21.89 -19.64
N LYS A 974 22.78 22.58 -18.49
CA LYS A 974 23.20 23.98 -18.37
C LYS A 974 24.68 24.15 -18.73
N PHE A 975 25.57 23.27 -18.30
CA PHE A 975 26.98 23.33 -18.62
C PHE A 975 27.22 23.15 -20.12
N LEU A 976 26.50 22.25 -20.77
CA LEU A 976 26.56 22.07 -22.21
C LEU A 976 26.07 23.31 -22.95
N THR A 977 24.89 23.86 -22.52
CA THR A 977 24.33 25.08 -23.13
C THR A 977 25.22 26.29 -22.98
N HIS A 978 25.94 26.43 -21.85
CA HIS A 978 26.91 27.51 -21.63
C HIS A 978 28.29 27.21 -22.13
N ASN A 979 28.48 26.13 -22.90
CA ASN A 979 29.78 25.71 -23.44
C ASN A 979 30.85 25.54 -22.35
N LEU A 980 30.47 25.10 -21.14
CA LEU A 980 31.41 24.75 -20.07
C LEU A 980 31.87 23.31 -20.16
N LEU A 981 31.04 22.45 -20.70
CA LEU A 981 31.35 21.05 -21.02
C LEU A 981 31.17 20.80 -22.51
N LYS A 982 31.97 19.86 -23.03
CA LYS A 982 31.72 19.20 -24.32
C LYS A 982 31.70 17.69 -24.11
N ARG A 983 30.80 16.98 -24.79
CA ARG A 983 30.82 15.51 -24.84
C ARG A 983 31.93 15.04 -25.80
N ILE A 984 32.69 14.06 -25.39
CA ILE A 984 33.72 13.42 -26.20
C ILE A 984 33.08 12.19 -26.85
N GLU A 985 32.99 12.19 -28.15
CA GLU A 985 32.61 11.00 -28.92
C GLU A 985 33.80 10.06 -29.00
N ARG A 986 33.66 8.81 -28.61
CA ARG A 986 34.67 7.73 -28.79
C ARG A 986 34.28 6.83 -29.93
#